data_eb779a6535a8a2148b460593629bb6f1
#
_entry.id   eb779a6535a8a2148b460593629bb6f1
#
_cell.length_a   1.000
_cell.length_b   1.000
_cell.length_c   1.000
_cell.angle_alpha   90.00
_cell.angle_beta   90.00
_cell.angle_gamma   90.00
#
_symmetry.space_group_name_H-M   'P 1'
#
loop_
_entity.id
_entity.type
_entity.pdbx_description
1 polymer ?
#
loop_
_entity_poly.entity_id
_entity_poly.type
_entity_poly.pdbx_seq_one_letter_code
_entity_poly.pdbx_strand_id
1 'polypeptide(L)'
;MGMMELSYDYRKTRIAIGAFDRITVNEVSYSFLFENEAGKTLKMEDGTGRAYQFSHEELSRLSSLGRLRIEPDFFHPEKAARQQQASTGLLSALPLTKNARVSKRSAYVEAFLEMERNGEINRTDAAIKANEKALIGYATVYAENLNPLGVANPGKSADISVPPSPRTLRTWIKAAELDGQAGLLDAMHLRGNRNRILGPEAVGLLMKEVRGYMSCERPTMKTIHENVQIAFEDRNAERKERGLPALNVPSRETTRRAIRSLDPFAVITARFGEAAARKKFKPVLNGLDLTRPLQRVEIDEWEIDLMTLMHSSGLIDLFNEEERLQLGLDKTKKRWTLTVAICCTTRCIVGMVISTAPKARAAVQVLQMVVSNKGQWADLVGALGHWDMYGIPELIVTDCGIAFKSQAFRFACADLGITKELAIAGCPEVRGTIERVFNTVAKDLLPRLSGRTFSDVVTKGDANPEERAALTLDDLVFVLVRWIVDIYHNNPHRGLGGETPAACWRRLMGKWGVRPSPDMRRSRLVFGHRMTRVLSKEGLTVLGVRYHSERLADWMLRKDKCDVDVRWHPKDIGAIEVRLGSNWYTVLAIDHELDGVPAQIWLSATRDVRSRNPKANRINTEVVQKAIKAISERNAEAMALANLVVEDWSPERIAREENRIFRGVQFGKHKPLLKAKDGIGSSFPAPEAETSETEKTASKKPASARRGTKPSNLTIEDN
;
A
#
# COMPACT_ATOMS: atom_id res chain seq x y z
N MET A 1 29.16 -17.94 -14.82
CA MET A 1 30.03 -17.21 -13.91
C MET A 1 30.21 -18.09 -12.68
N GLY A 2 31.35 -18.81 -12.61
CA GLY A 2 31.60 -19.79 -11.56
C GLY A 2 31.77 -19.09 -10.21
N MET A 3 31.04 -19.59 -9.21
CA MET A 3 31.35 -19.32 -7.81
C MET A 3 32.79 -19.79 -7.56
N MET A 4 33.71 -18.87 -7.29
CA MET A 4 34.96 -19.18 -6.66
C MET A 4 34.63 -19.70 -5.26
N GLU A 5 34.65 -21.04 -5.06
CA GLU A 5 34.76 -21.61 -3.75
C GLU A 5 36.10 -21.16 -3.18
N LEU A 6 36.08 -20.23 -2.24
CA LEU A 6 37.21 -19.93 -1.39
C LEU A 6 37.54 -21.22 -0.62
N SER A 7 38.57 -21.93 -1.02
CA SER A 7 39.07 -23.11 -0.31
C SER A 7 39.64 -22.67 1.03
N TYR A 8 38.81 -22.65 2.07
CA TYR A 8 39.23 -22.39 3.44
C TYR A 8 39.92 -23.64 3.98
N ASP A 9 41.18 -23.52 4.43
CA ASP A 9 41.93 -24.61 5.04
C ASP A 9 41.48 -24.83 6.51
N TYR A 10 40.47 -25.68 6.69
CA TYR A 10 39.88 -26.01 7.99
C TYR A 10 40.85 -26.76 8.93
N ARG A 11 42.02 -27.23 8.45
CA ARG A 11 42.99 -28.03 9.25
C ARG A 11 43.73 -27.19 10.27
N LYS A 12 43.78 -25.88 10.13
CA LYS A 12 44.59 -24.95 10.97
C LYS A 12 43.91 -24.51 12.24
N THR A 13 42.59 -24.61 12.37
CA THR A 13 41.86 -24.09 13.54
C THR A 13 41.39 -25.24 14.42
N ARG A 14 41.96 -25.40 15.60
CA ARG A 14 41.45 -26.32 16.63
C ARG A 14 40.52 -25.58 17.57
N ILE A 15 39.29 -26.08 17.70
CA ILE A 15 38.25 -25.51 18.56
C ILE A 15 38.52 -26.00 20.00
N ALA A 16 38.72 -25.08 20.92
CA ALA A 16 38.83 -25.36 22.33
C ALA A 16 37.45 -25.72 22.91
N ILE A 17 37.36 -26.89 23.56
CA ILE A 17 36.16 -27.33 24.25
C ILE A 17 36.55 -27.83 25.63
N GLY A 18 35.96 -27.23 26.67
CA GLY A 18 36.22 -27.59 28.06
C GLY A 18 35.41 -28.85 28.49
N ALA A 19 35.87 -29.46 29.59
CA ALA A 19 35.24 -30.66 30.12
C ALA A 19 33.78 -30.48 30.56
N PHE A 20 33.41 -29.24 30.92
CA PHE A 20 32.07 -28.90 31.40
C PHE A 20 31.23 -28.10 30.37
N ASP A 21 31.74 -27.96 29.12
CA ASP A 21 31.05 -27.23 28.08
C ASP A 21 29.88 -28.01 27.52
N ARG A 22 28.81 -27.32 27.19
CA ARG A 22 27.73 -27.86 26.35
C ARG A 22 27.99 -27.47 24.91
N ILE A 23 27.97 -28.44 24.05
CA ILE A 23 28.22 -28.28 22.62
C ILE A 23 26.93 -28.56 21.88
N THR A 24 26.49 -27.64 21.04
CA THR A 24 25.34 -27.83 20.16
C THR A 24 25.82 -27.85 18.71
N VAL A 25 25.57 -28.98 18.04
CA VAL A 25 25.88 -29.22 16.62
C VAL A 25 24.58 -29.48 15.87
N ASN A 26 24.24 -28.67 14.88
CA ASN A 26 22.99 -28.82 14.10
C ASN A 26 21.77 -28.95 15.01
N GLU A 27 21.65 -28.11 16.05
CA GLU A 27 20.56 -28.12 17.04
C GLU A 27 20.55 -29.31 18.04
N VAL A 28 21.47 -30.26 17.92
CA VAL A 28 21.60 -31.36 18.86
C VAL A 28 22.65 -31.04 19.91
N SER A 29 22.32 -31.26 21.19
CA SER A 29 23.20 -30.96 22.33
C SER A 29 24.08 -32.17 22.69
N TYR A 30 25.33 -31.84 23.01
CA TYR A 30 26.36 -32.82 23.40
C TYR A 30 27.13 -32.34 24.62
N SER A 31 27.66 -33.25 25.43
CA SER A 31 28.66 -33.07 26.46
C SER A 31 30.03 -33.59 26.01
N PHE A 32 31.11 -32.99 26.48
CA PHE A 32 32.47 -33.42 26.15
C PHE A 32 32.81 -34.71 26.89
N LEU A 33 33.44 -35.68 26.21
CA LEU A 33 33.94 -36.91 26.82
C LEU A 33 35.47 -36.91 26.88
N PHE A 34 36.13 -36.90 25.74
CA PHE A 34 37.58 -36.87 25.63
C PHE A 34 38.03 -36.33 24.26
N GLU A 35 39.33 -36.01 24.20
CA GLU A 35 40.01 -35.55 22.98
C GLU A 35 41.16 -36.49 22.65
N ASN A 36 41.33 -36.74 21.34
CA ASN A 36 42.49 -37.48 20.81
C ASN A 36 43.08 -36.72 19.61
N GLU A 37 44.15 -37.24 19.03
CA GLU A 37 44.81 -36.60 17.88
C GLU A 37 43.89 -36.47 16.65
N ALA A 38 42.92 -37.33 16.50
CA ALA A 38 41.98 -37.36 15.37
C ALA A 38 40.81 -36.37 15.55
N GLY A 39 40.45 -36.00 16.79
CA GLY A 39 39.33 -35.13 17.06
C GLY A 39 38.80 -35.21 18.49
N LYS A 40 37.56 -34.79 18.68
CA LYS A 40 36.89 -34.76 19.98
C LYS A 40 35.70 -35.71 19.97
N THR A 41 35.56 -36.50 21.03
CA THR A 41 34.41 -37.36 21.24
C THR A 41 33.41 -36.69 22.15
N LEU A 42 32.21 -36.54 21.67
CA LEU A 42 31.10 -35.86 22.31
C LEU A 42 29.96 -36.84 22.57
N LYS A 43 29.36 -36.78 23.74
CA LYS A 43 28.22 -37.61 24.16
C LYS A 43 26.92 -36.82 23.92
N MET A 44 25.97 -37.45 23.24
CA MET A 44 24.66 -36.84 22.98
C MET A 44 23.82 -36.79 24.26
N GLU A 45 23.09 -35.69 24.44
CA GLU A 45 22.28 -35.40 25.64
C GLU A 45 20.80 -35.81 25.51
N ASP A 46 20.51 -36.76 24.62
CA ASP A 46 19.16 -37.28 24.40
C ASP A 46 18.76 -38.44 25.36
N GLY A 47 19.61 -38.73 26.35
CA GLY A 47 19.42 -39.86 27.26
C GLY A 47 19.86 -41.20 26.69
N THR A 48 20.21 -41.33 25.43
CA THR A 48 20.64 -42.59 24.79
C THR A 48 22.09 -42.93 25.12
N GLY A 49 22.88 -41.97 25.59
CA GLY A 49 24.28 -42.13 25.91
C GLY A 49 25.21 -42.36 24.72
N ARG A 50 24.74 -42.18 23.50
CA ARG A 50 25.53 -42.34 22.28
C ARG A 50 26.64 -41.31 22.21
N ALA A 51 27.83 -41.74 21.82
CA ALA A 51 28.98 -40.88 21.61
C ALA A 51 29.33 -40.80 20.13
N TYR A 52 29.69 -39.63 19.70
CA TYR A 52 30.09 -39.30 18.32
C TYR A 52 31.46 -38.67 18.31
N GLN A 53 32.33 -39.10 17.40
CA GLN A 53 33.63 -38.50 17.22
C GLN A 53 33.55 -37.48 16.07
N PHE A 54 33.95 -36.25 16.35
CA PHE A 54 34.07 -35.18 15.36
C PHE A 54 35.56 -34.86 15.16
N SER A 55 36.01 -34.86 13.91
CA SER A 55 37.36 -34.46 13.59
C SER A 55 37.62 -32.98 13.87
N HIS A 56 38.87 -32.56 14.09
CA HIS A 56 39.19 -31.15 14.26
C HIS A 56 38.80 -30.32 13.04
N GLU A 57 38.94 -30.88 11.83
CA GLU A 57 38.54 -30.25 10.57
C GLU A 57 37.00 -30.07 10.48
N GLU A 58 36.25 -31.09 10.89
CA GLU A 58 34.79 -31.00 10.90
C GLU A 58 34.26 -29.99 11.90
N LEU A 59 34.80 -29.93 13.11
CA LEU A 59 34.44 -28.91 14.10
C LEU A 59 34.78 -27.50 13.62
N SER A 60 35.94 -27.30 12.98
CA SER A 60 36.33 -26.04 12.40
C SER A 60 35.36 -25.60 11.27
N ARG A 61 34.99 -26.55 10.40
CA ARG A 61 33.99 -26.30 9.33
C ARG A 61 32.61 -25.95 9.89
N LEU A 62 32.13 -26.68 10.89
CA LEU A 62 30.87 -26.43 11.55
C LEU A 62 30.85 -25.06 12.24
N SER A 63 31.95 -24.67 12.85
CA SER A 63 32.10 -23.34 13.44
C SER A 63 32.04 -22.23 12.40
N SER A 64 32.75 -22.37 11.27
CA SER A 64 32.72 -21.37 10.18
C SER A 64 31.35 -21.24 9.51
N LEU A 65 30.56 -22.32 9.49
CA LEU A 65 29.19 -22.34 9.00
C LEU A 65 28.16 -21.83 10.03
N GLY A 66 28.58 -21.45 11.25
CA GLY A 66 27.69 -21.04 12.33
C GLY A 66 26.80 -22.15 12.89
N ARG A 67 27.15 -23.42 12.62
CA ARG A 67 26.40 -24.62 13.07
C ARG A 67 26.94 -25.26 14.33
N LEU A 68 27.98 -24.71 14.90
CA LEU A 68 28.57 -25.11 16.16
C LEU A 68 28.37 -23.97 17.19
N ARG A 69 27.75 -24.30 18.31
CA ARG A 69 27.60 -23.40 19.45
C ARG A 69 28.22 -24.09 20.66
N ILE A 70 29.06 -23.35 21.40
CA ILE A 70 29.67 -23.80 22.62
C ILE A 70 29.21 -22.90 23.75
N GLU A 71 28.69 -23.49 24.82
CA GLU A 71 28.30 -22.81 26.05
C GLU A 71 29.33 -23.21 27.14
N PRO A 72 30.29 -22.35 27.46
CA PRO A 72 31.39 -22.71 28.37
C PRO A 72 30.89 -23.01 29.77
N ASP A 73 31.45 -24.06 30.39
CA ASP A 73 31.15 -24.50 31.77
C ASP A 73 29.67 -24.71 32.10
N PHE A 74 28.85 -25.04 31.13
CA PHE A 74 27.41 -25.26 31.30
C PHE A 74 27.11 -26.33 32.36
N PHE A 75 27.90 -27.39 32.41
CA PHE A 75 27.74 -28.52 33.35
C PHE A 75 28.54 -28.37 34.63
N HIS A 76 29.26 -27.23 34.83
CA HIS A 76 30.01 -27.01 36.05
C HIS A 76 29.06 -26.87 37.27
N PRO A 77 29.25 -27.70 38.35
CA PRO A 77 28.29 -27.73 39.47
C PRO A 77 27.94 -26.39 40.09
N GLU A 78 28.95 -25.53 40.24
CA GLU A 78 28.75 -24.16 40.80
C GLU A 78 28.01 -23.21 39.85
N LYS A 79 28.20 -23.35 38.53
CA LYS A 79 27.47 -22.56 37.52
C LYS A 79 26.08 -23.08 37.29
N ALA A 80 25.84 -24.40 37.32
CA ALA A 80 24.51 -24.97 37.19
C ALA A 80 23.54 -24.48 38.26
N ALA A 81 24.01 -24.33 39.52
CA ALA A 81 23.21 -23.77 40.60
C ALA A 81 22.88 -22.27 40.37
N ARG A 82 23.77 -21.50 39.72
CA ARG A 82 23.58 -20.08 39.43
C ARG A 82 22.79 -19.83 38.15
N GLN A 83 22.95 -20.66 37.14
CA GLN A 83 22.18 -20.56 35.86
C GLN A 83 20.68 -20.82 36.05
N GLN A 84 20.27 -21.63 37.01
CA GLN A 84 18.86 -21.75 37.41
C GLN A 84 18.31 -20.44 37.99
N GLN A 85 19.15 -19.52 38.45
CA GLN A 85 18.75 -18.23 39.04
C GLN A 85 18.94 -17.04 38.10
N ALA A 86 19.77 -17.12 37.08
CA ALA A 86 20.06 -16.05 36.15
C ALA A 86 19.40 -16.33 34.78
N SER A 87 18.55 -15.43 34.29
CA SER A 87 18.09 -15.48 32.91
C SER A 87 19.28 -15.29 31.97
N THR A 88 19.69 -16.33 31.27
CA THR A 88 20.80 -16.38 30.30
C THR A 88 20.50 -15.57 29.04
N GLY A 89 20.33 -14.26 29.17
CA GLY A 89 20.26 -13.35 28.02
C GLY A 89 21.65 -12.88 27.63
N LEU A 90 21.95 -12.76 26.34
CA LEU A 90 23.15 -12.10 25.85
C LEU A 90 23.18 -10.65 26.38
N LEU A 91 24.32 -10.22 26.92
CA LEU A 91 24.49 -8.84 27.45
C LEU A 91 24.20 -7.79 26.36
N SER A 92 24.58 -8.07 25.11
CA SER A 92 24.30 -7.23 23.94
C SER A 92 22.80 -7.12 23.57
N ALA A 93 21.97 -8.07 24.00
CA ALA A 93 20.53 -8.10 23.75
C ALA A 93 19.70 -7.46 24.89
N LEU A 94 20.36 -6.88 25.90
CA LEU A 94 19.68 -6.23 27.00
C LEU A 94 18.94 -4.96 26.56
N PRO A 95 17.76 -4.66 27.16
CA PRO A 95 17.11 -3.37 26.98
C PRO A 95 18.05 -2.21 27.32
N LEU A 96 18.00 -1.11 26.57
CA LEU A 96 18.87 0.06 26.73
C LEU A 96 18.99 0.56 28.19
N THR A 97 17.89 0.55 28.94
CA THR A 97 17.85 0.96 30.35
C THR A 97 18.62 0.01 31.28
N LYS A 98 18.62 -1.30 31.01
CA LYS A 98 19.41 -2.27 31.75
C LYS A 98 20.88 -2.17 31.36
N ASN A 99 21.15 -1.99 30.06
CA ASN A 99 22.50 -1.81 29.54
C ASN A 99 23.18 -0.60 30.17
N ALA A 100 22.53 0.56 30.25
CA ALA A 100 23.03 1.76 30.87
C ALA A 100 23.42 1.55 32.36
N ARG A 101 22.67 0.74 33.10
CA ARG A 101 23.01 0.40 34.50
C ARG A 101 24.23 -0.53 34.59
N VAL A 102 24.33 -1.51 33.72
CA VAL A 102 25.48 -2.40 33.67
C VAL A 102 26.74 -1.60 33.28
N SER A 103 26.65 -0.71 32.28
CA SER A 103 27.72 0.17 31.84
C SER A 103 28.24 1.05 32.99
N LYS A 104 27.33 1.67 33.77
CA LYS A 104 27.72 2.43 34.97
C LYS A 104 28.50 1.57 35.94
N ARG A 105 28.01 0.37 36.29
CA ARG A 105 28.65 -0.52 37.24
C ARG A 105 30.02 -0.97 36.75
N SER A 106 30.09 -1.33 35.47
CA SER A 106 31.33 -1.72 34.81
C SER A 106 32.35 -0.59 34.84
N ALA A 107 31.93 0.65 34.51
CA ALA A 107 32.82 1.82 34.55
C ALA A 107 33.45 2.07 35.93
N TYR A 108 32.63 1.96 37.01
CA TYR A 108 33.15 2.10 38.37
C TYR A 108 34.06 0.95 38.82
N VAL A 109 33.77 -0.28 38.39
CA VAL A 109 34.61 -1.45 38.69
C VAL A 109 35.94 -1.33 37.98
N GLU A 110 35.98 -1.02 36.69
CA GLU A 110 37.19 -0.84 35.92
C GLU A 110 38.05 0.33 36.45
N ALA A 111 37.39 1.47 36.74
CA ALA A 111 38.06 2.62 37.37
C ALA A 111 38.71 2.25 38.67
N PHE A 112 38.02 1.53 39.56
CA PHE A 112 38.58 1.09 40.84
C PHE A 112 39.76 0.13 40.64
N LEU A 113 39.61 -0.88 39.77
CA LEU A 113 40.67 -1.87 39.53
C LEU A 113 41.92 -1.25 38.89
N GLU A 114 41.76 -0.21 38.09
CA GLU A 114 42.90 0.55 37.55
C GLU A 114 43.60 1.35 38.63
N MET A 115 42.86 2.09 39.45
CA MET A 115 43.43 2.82 40.60
C MET A 115 44.10 1.87 41.64
N GLU A 116 43.51 0.66 41.85
CA GLU A 116 44.12 -0.36 42.73
C GLU A 116 45.42 -0.89 42.14
N ARG A 117 45.52 -1.14 40.85
CA ARG A 117 46.75 -1.53 40.15
C ARG A 117 47.84 -0.48 40.22
N ASN A 118 47.44 0.80 40.16
CA ASN A 118 48.37 1.92 40.28
C ASN A 118 48.78 2.20 41.74
N GLY A 119 48.20 1.51 42.73
CA GLY A 119 48.50 1.73 44.15
C GLY A 119 47.83 2.97 44.75
N GLU A 120 46.90 3.61 44.02
CA GLU A 120 46.23 4.86 44.41
C GLU A 120 45.08 4.64 45.41
N ILE A 121 44.48 3.45 45.41
CA ILE A 121 43.33 3.10 46.26
C ILE A 121 43.47 1.68 46.79
N ASN A 122 42.85 1.44 47.95
CA ASN A 122 42.66 0.09 48.47
C ASN A 122 41.19 -0.16 48.82
N ARG A 123 40.82 -1.40 49.14
CA ARG A 123 39.41 -1.86 49.31
C ARG A 123 38.80 -1.42 50.66
N THR A 124 39.39 -0.49 51.42
CA THR A 124 38.80 0.03 52.65
C THR A 124 37.78 1.13 52.38
N ASP A 125 36.79 1.25 53.28
CA ASP A 125 35.76 2.29 53.13
C ASP A 125 36.31 3.70 53.18
N ALA A 126 37.38 3.90 53.99
CA ALA A 126 38.07 5.18 54.15
C ALA A 126 38.78 5.59 52.85
N ALA A 127 39.54 4.67 52.24
CA ALA A 127 40.25 4.93 50.99
C ALA A 127 39.29 5.20 49.82
N ILE A 128 38.19 4.46 49.71
CA ILE A 128 37.17 4.66 48.66
C ILE A 128 36.52 6.04 48.80
N LYS A 129 36.17 6.48 50.01
CA LYS A 129 35.60 7.81 50.27
C LYS A 129 36.61 8.93 50.00
N ALA A 130 37.88 8.75 50.42
CA ALA A 130 38.93 9.77 50.25
C ALA A 130 39.20 10.03 48.74
N ASN A 131 39.12 9.01 47.91
CA ASN A 131 39.39 9.07 46.47
C ASN A 131 38.12 9.15 45.58
N GLU A 132 36.98 9.50 46.17
CA GLU A 132 35.67 9.50 45.47
C GLU A 132 35.67 10.37 44.19
N LYS A 133 36.27 11.56 44.24
CA LYS A 133 36.35 12.48 43.09
C LYS A 133 37.22 11.90 41.98
N ALA A 134 38.36 11.31 42.30
CA ALA A 134 39.22 10.66 41.33
C ALA A 134 38.50 9.45 40.68
N LEU A 135 37.81 8.65 41.48
CA LEU A 135 37.05 7.49 41.04
C LEU A 135 35.91 7.88 40.07
N ILE A 136 35.22 9.02 40.32
CA ILE A 136 34.23 9.56 39.37
C ILE A 136 34.91 9.96 38.07
N GLY A 137 36.06 10.61 38.11
CA GLY A 137 36.81 11.01 36.92
C GLY A 137 37.19 9.81 36.04
N TYR A 138 37.85 8.80 36.64
CA TYR A 138 38.17 7.56 35.92
C TYR A 138 36.92 6.85 35.39
N ALA A 139 35.86 6.72 36.19
CA ALA A 139 34.61 6.09 35.75
C ALA A 139 33.95 6.83 34.61
N THR A 140 34.06 8.16 34.53
CA THR A 140 33.51 8.96 33.42
C THR A 140 34.23 8.63 32.11
N VAL A 141 35.57 8.56 32.13
CA VAL A 141 36.36 8.17 30.95
C VAL A 141 35.98 6.76 30.45
N TYR A 142 35.83 5.81 31.37
CA TYR A 142 35.41 4.47 31.00
C TYR A 142 33.98 4.42 30.44
N ALA A 143 33.08 5.25 30.96
CA ALA A 143 31.71 5.29 30.50
C ALA A 143 31.54 5.91 29.10
N GLU A 144 32.30 6.93 28.77
CA GLU A 144 32.34 7.52 27.43
C GLU A 144 32.79 6.48 26.40
N ASN A 145 33.74 5.64 26.74
CA ASN A 145 34.20 4.54 25.89
C ASN A 145 33.17 3.39 25.75
N LEU A 146 32.31 3.17 26.76
CA LEU A 146 31.34 2.08 26.79
C LEU A 146 29.97 2.46 26.22
N ASN A 147 29.66 3.76 26.07
CA ASN A 147 28.35 4.23 25.60
C ASN A 147 28.46 5.20 24.41
N PRO A 148 29.00 4.78 23.27
CA PRO A 148 29.16 5.62 22.08
C PRO A 148 27.82 6.10 21.47
N LEU A 149 26.66 5.55 21.88
CA LEU A 149 25.32 5.86 21.31
C LEU A 149 24.51 6.87 22.14
N GLY A 150 25.07 7.39 23.26
CA GLY A 150 24.46 8.45 24.06
C GLY A 150 22.97 8.23 24.36
N VAL A 151 22.63 7.43 25.38
CA VAL A 151 21.20 7.27 25.78
C VAL A 151 20.75 8.57 26.45
N ALA A 152 19.87 9.30 25.80
CA ALA A 152 19.21 10.46 26.39
C ALA A 152 18.38 10.03 27.61
N ASN A 153 18.67 10.58 28.79
CA ASN A 153 18.01 10.34 30.07
C ASN A 153 18.05 8.90 30.63
N PRO A 154 19.22 8.38 30.99
CA PRO A 154 19.38 7.03 31.57
C PRO A 154 18.74 6.87 32.96
N GLY A 155 18.26 7.96 33.58
CA GLY A 155 17.72 7.99 34.91
C GLY A 155 18.80 8.02 36.02
N LYS A 156 18.47 8.48 37.23
CA LYS A 156 19.41 8.62 38.36
C LYS A 156 20.22 7.36 38.70
N SER A 157 19.67 6.17 38.41
CA SER A 157 20.37 4.90 38.71
C SER A 157 21.45 4.54 37.70
N ALA A 158 21.55 5.24 36.57
CA ALA A 158 22.60 5.08 35.55
C ALA A 158 23.47 6.35 35.42
N ASP A 159 23.23 7.36 36.22
CA ASP A 159 23.99 8.60 36.24
C ASP A 159 25.35 8.35 36.90
N ILE A 160 26.43 8.56 36.15
CA ILE A 160 27.82 8.32 36.59
C ILE A 160 28.28 9.36 37.62
N SER A 161 27.72 10.57 37.58
CA SER A 161 28.05 11.60 38.55
C SER A 161 27.70 11.22 40.00
N VAL A 162 26.84 10.21 40.19
CA VAL A 162 26.44 9.71 41.51
C VAL A 162 27.23 8.44 41.85
N PRO A 163 28.25 8.49 42.71
CA PRO A 163 29.08 7.35 43.04
C PRO A 163 28.32 6.31 43.87
N PRO A 164 28.67 5.02 43.74
CA PRO A 164 28.14 3.99 44.62
C PRO A 164 28.71 4.10 46.02
N SER A 165 27.98 3.64 47.04
CA SER A 165 28.57 3.53 48.39
C SER A 165 29.74 2.53 48.37
N PRO A 166 30.75 2.69 49.26
CA PRO A 166 31.91 1.79 49.33
C PRO A 166 31.51 0.30 49.43
N ARG A 167 30.50 0.00 50.22
CA ARG A 167 29.93 -1.36 50.35
C ARG A 167 29.36 -1.85 49.01
N THR A 168 28.64 -0.99 48.29
CA THR A 168 28.05 -1.34 47.00
C THR A 168 29.15 -1.58 45.94
N LEU A 169 30.14 -0.73 45.89
CA LEU A 169 31.27 -0.85 44.97
C LEU A 169 32.01 -2.18 45.18
N ARG A 170 32.36 -2.52 46.44
CA ARG A 170 32.99 -3.83 46.74
C ARG A 170 32.12 -5.02 46.35
N THR A 171 30.81 -4.90 46.50
CA THR A 171 29.90 -5.94 46.05
C THR A 171 29.94 -6.11 44.51
N TRP A 172 30.02 -4.99 43.75
CA TRP A 172 30.16 -5.03 42.31
C TRP A 172 31.51 -5.58 41.88
N ILE A 173 32.62 -5.17 42.53
CA ILE A 173 33.97 -5.69 42.27
C ILE A 173 33.98 -7.21 42.47
N LYS A 174 33.48 -7.70 43.60
CA LYS A 174 33.43 -9.14 43.86
C LYS A 174 32.57 -9.89 42.86
N ALA A 175 31.44 -9.31 42.43
CA ALA A 175 30.57 -9.92 41.44
C ALA A 175 31.23 -9.95 40.03
N ALA A 176 31.96 -8.87 39.69
CA ALA A 176 32.69 -8.81 38.43
C ALA A 176 33.92 -9.76 38.41
N GLU A 177 34.62 -9.92 39.53
CA GLU A 177 35.72 -10.89 39.65
C GLU A 177 35.24 -12.35 39.52
N LEU A 178 34.03 -12.65 40.00
CA LEU A 178 33.46 -14.01 39.95
C LEU A 178 32.81 -14.36 38.62
N ASP A 179 32.00 -13.47 38.07
CA ASP A 179 31.13 -13.74 36.93
C ASP A 179 31.32 -12.75 35.76
N GLY A 180 32.40 -11.97 35.80
CA GLY A 180 32.70 -10.95 34.79
C GLY A 180 31.56 -9.90 34.70
N GLN A 181 31.34 -9.39 33.52
CA GLN A 181 30.27 -8.38 33.28
C GLN A 181 28.84 -8.90 33.54
N ALA A 182 28.64 -10.22 33.47
CA ALA A 182 27.35 -10.83 33.79
C ALA A 182 26.98 -10.69 35.28
N GLY A 183 27.99 -10.67 36.16
CA GLY A 183 27.81 -10.45 37.59
C GLY A 183 27.32 -9.03 37.94
N LEU A 184 27.44 -8.08 37.01
CA LEU A 184 26.96 -6.70 37.18
C LEU A 184 25.50 -6.50 36.78
N LEU A 185 24.83 -7.54 36.29
CA LEU A 185 23.39 -7.50 36.03
C LEU A 185 22.60 -7.22 37.31
N ASP A 186 21.54 -6.43 37.20
CA ASP A 186 20.66 -6.23 38.35
C ASP A 186 19.65 -7.37 38.51
N ALA A 187 19.44 -7.74 39.75
CA ALA A 187 18.44 -8.73 40.14
C ALA A 187 17.07 -8.10 40.50
N MET A 188 16.72 -6.95 39.86
CA MET A 188 15.49 -6.23 40.17
C MET A 188 14.23 -7.09 39.93
N HIS A 189 14.29 -8.00 38.97
CA HIS A 189 13.23 -8.95 38.71
C HIS A 189 13.03 -9.98 39.84
N LEU A 190 14.01 -10.11 40.72
CA LEU A 190 13.98 -10.98 41.90
C LEU A 190 13.42 -10.27 43.16
N ARG A 191 13.21 -8.95 43.11
CA ARG A 191 12.63 -8.17 44.23
C ARG A 191 11.15 -8.39 44.37
N GLY A 192 10.64 -8.25 45.57
CA GLY A 192 9.24 -8.38 45.93
C GLY A 192 8.93 -9.64 46.74
N ASN A 193 7.76 -9.64 47.34
CA ASN A 193 7.24 -10.83 48.05
C ASN A 193 6.81 -11.88 47.02
N ARG A 194 7.48 -13.01 46.99
CA ARG A 194 7.21 -14.16 46.10
C ARG A 194 6.32 -15.21 46.74
N ASN A 195 6.03 -15.07 48.03
CA ASN A 195 5.11 -15.98 48.74
C ASN A 195 3.71 -15.80 48.12
N ARG A 196 3.09 -16.91 47.76
CA ARG A 196 1.72 -16.90 47.29
C ARG A 196 0.82 -16.48 48.43
N ILE A 197 0.16 -15.34 48.31
CA ILE A 197 -0.81 -14.82 49.28
C ILE A 197 -2.08 -15.68 49.31
N LEU A 198 -2.42 -16.28 48.13
CA LEU A 198 -3.57 -17.14 47.97
C LEU A 198 -3.14 -18.60 48.11
N GLY A 199 -3.75 -19.34 49.04
CA GLY A 199 -3.57 -20.77 49.15
C GLY A 199 -4.17 -21.56 47.97
N PRO A 200 -3.86 -22.86 47.83
CA PRO A 200 -4.31 -23.67 46.69
C PRO A 200 -5.82 -23.65 46.45
N GLU A 201 -6.62 -23.73 47.53
CA GLU A 201 -8.09 -23.69 47.45
C GLU A 201 -8.59 -22.35 46.91
N ALA A 202 -8.05 -21.25 47.40
CA ALA A 202 -8.41 -19.89 46.93
C ALA A 202 -8.04 -19.69 45.47
N VAL A 203 -6.87 -20.22 45.02
CA VAL A 203 -6.46 -20.18 43.62
C VAL A 203 -7.41 -21.04 42.77
N GLY A 204 -7.80 -22.21 43.21
CA GLY A 204 -8.74 -23.07 42.51
C GLY A 204 -10.11 -22.40 42.30
N LEU A 205 -10.65 -21.78 43.35
CA LEU A 205 -11.91 -21.03 43.29
C LEU A 205 -11.80 -19.82 42.37
N LEU A 206 -10.72 -19.02 42.47
CA LEU A 206 -10.45 -17.89 41.60
C LEU A 206 -10.40 -18.31 40.12
N MET A 207 -9.66 -19.38 39.80
CA MET A 207 -9.50 -19.83 38.41
C MET A 207 -10.79 -20.43 37.86
N LYS A 208 -11.66 -21.02 38.71
CA LYS A 208 -12.98 -21.50 38.29
C LYS A 208 -13.82 -20.34 37.77
N GLU A 209 -13.94 -19.26 38.54
CA GLU A 209 -14.73 -18.09 38.16
C GLU A 209 -14.09 -17.32 37.00
N VAL A 210 -12.77 -17.19 36.98
CA VAL A 210 -12.03 -16.50 35.92
C VAL A 210 -12.22 -17.18 34.54
N ARG A 211 -12.40 -18.50 34.51
CA ARG A 211 -12.74 -19.22 33.25
C ARG A 211 -14.07 -18.78 32.66
N GLY A 212 -15.02 -18.26 33.50
CA GLY A 212 -16.25 -17.67 33.03
C GLY A 212 -16.06 -16.48 32.09
N TYR A 213 -14.85 -15.86 32.07
CA TYR A 213 -14.50 -14.84 31.08
C TYR A 213 -14.48 -15.36 29.63
N MET A 214 -14.26 -16.66 29.46
CA MET A 214 -14.26 -17.36 28.17
C MET A 214 -15.69 -17.79 27.81
N SER A 215 -16.56 -16.82 27.51
CA SER A 215 -17.96 -17.03 27.14
C SER A 215 -18.33 -16.21 25.91
N CYS A 216 -19.22 -16.76 25.06
CA CYS A 216 -19.80 -16.04 23.93
C CYS A 216 -20.63 -14.82 24.35
N GLU A 217 -21.13 -14.78 25.58
CA GLU A 217 -21.84 -13.63 26.17
C GLU A 217 -20.90 -12.45 26.50
N ARG A 218 -19.59 -12.64 26.39
CA ARG A 218 -18.56 -11.62 26.55
C ARG A 218 -18.65 -10.82 27.85
N PRO A 219 -18.74 -11.46 29.02
CA PRO A 219 -18.79 -10.73 30.28
C PRO A 219 -17.58 -9.81 30.44
N THR A 220 -17.76 -8.68 31.15
CA THR A 220 -16.68 -7.75 31.43
C THR A 220 -15.76 -8.29 32.52
N MET A 221 -14.52 -7.79 32.61
CA MET A 221 -13.61 -8.14 33.70
C MET A 221 -14.19 -7.71 35.08
N LYS A 222 -15.06 -6.68 35.10
CA LYS A 222 -15.76 -6.23 36.30
C LYS A 222 -16.76 -7.28 36.75
N THR A 223 -17.60 -7.76 35.83
CA THR A 223 -18.58 -8.82 36.09
C THR A 223 -17.93 -10.09 36.63
N ILE A 224 -16.79 -10.50 36.04
CA ILE A 224 -16.05 -11.67 36.56
C ILE A 224 -15.52 -11.43 37.99
N HIS A 225 -15.06 -10.22 38.29
CA HIS A 225 -14.59 -9.90 39.62
C HIS A 225 -15.73 -9.93 40.66
N GLU A 226 -16.90 -9.44 40.29
CA GLU A 226 -18.10 -9.52 41.13
C GLU A 226 -18.50 -10.99 41.41
N ASN A 227 -18.47 -11.84 40.36
CA ASN A 227 -18.69 -13.29 40.54
C ASN A 227 -17.64 -13.94 41.45
N VAL A 228 -16.36 -13.54 41.34
CA VAL A 228 -15.30 -14.00 42.24
C VAL A 228 -15.60 -13.59 43.69
N GLN A 229 -16.04 -12.35 43.96
CA GLN A 229 -16.39 -11.90 45.29
C GLN A 229 -17.52 -12.74 45.88
N ILE A 230 -18.60 -12.92 45.14
CA ILE A 230 -19.75 -13.74 45.60
C ILE A 230 -19.28 -15.18 45.89
N ALA A 231 -18.55 -15.81 45.00
CA ALA A 231 -18.07 -17.19 45.19
C ALA A 231 -17.17 -17.32 46.43
N PHE A 232 -16.35 -16.29 46.74
CA PHE A 232 -15.52 -16.30 47.95
C PHE A 232 -16.33 -16.01 49.22
N GLU A 233 -17.37 -15.16 49.16
CA GLU A 233 -18.27 -14.91 50.26
C GLU A 233 -19.04 -16.21 50.63
N ASP A 234 -19.62 -16.89 49.65
CA ASP A 234 -20.32 -18.17 49.83
C ASP A 234 -19.38 -19.21 50.43
N ARG A 235 -18.17 -19.33 49.87
CA ARG A 235 -17.20 -20.30 50.37
C ARG A 235 -16.72 -19.98 51.80
N ASN A 236 -16.56 -18.73 52.11
CA ASN A 236 -16.18 -18.30 53.47
C ASN A 236 -17.32 -18.52 54.50
N ALA A 237 -18.58 -18.41 54.09
CA ALA A 237 -19.74 -18.76 54.92
C ALA A 237 -19.70 -20.28 55.27
N GLU A 238 -19.52 -21.15 54.25
CA GLU A 238 -19.38 -22.60 54.46
C GLU A 238 -18.20 -22.95 55.40
N ARG A 239 -17.07 -22.25 55.23
CA ARG A 239 -15.86 -22.46 56.04
C ARG A 239 -16.07 -22.04 57.48
N LYS A 240 -16.81 -20.96 57.71
CA LYS A 240 -17.17 -20.48 59.05
C LYS A 240 -18.02 -21.50 59.79
N GLU A 241 -19.00 -22.12 59.11
CA GLU A 241 -19.82 -23.19 59.69
C GLU A 241 -18.98 -24.42 60.08
N ARG A 242 -17.89 -24.69 59.35
CA ARG A 242 -16.94 -25.78 59.60
C ARG A 242 -15.80 -25.41 60.59
N GLY A 243 -15.79 -24.21 61.13
CA GLY A 243 -14.75 -23.72 62.04
C GLY A 243 -13.38 -23.52 61.37
N LEU A 244 -13.32 -23.38 60.04
CA LEU A 244 -12.10 -23.16 59.27
C LEU A 244 -11.83 -21.67 59.09
N PRO A 245 -10.55 -21.23 58.98
CA PRO A 245 -10.21 -19.84 58.73
C PRO A 245 -10.71 -19.36 57.36
N ALA A 246 -11.17 -18.12 57.26
CA ALA A 246 -11.63 -17.53 55.99
C ALA A 246 -10.53 -17.45 54.94
N LEU A 247 -10.88 -17.64 53.69
CA LEU A 247 -10.02 -17.43 52.54
C LEU A 247 -9.88 -15.93 52.28
N ASN A 248 -8.67 -15.50 51.92
CA ASN A 248 -8.43 -14.12 51.49
C ASN A 248 -9.10 -13.86 50.14
N VAL A 249 -10.02 -12.89 50.09
CA VAL A 249 -10.73 -12.49 48.87
C VAL A 249 -9.75 -11.79 47.91
N PRO A 250 -9.65 -12.23 46.66
CA PRO A 250 -8.74 -11.62 45.67
C PRO A 250 -9.16 -10.18 45.35
N SER A 251 -8.17 -9.29 45.27
CA SER A 251 -8.40 -7.93 44.81
C SER A 251 -8.78 -7.89 43.32
N ARG A 252 -9.38 -6.79 42.86
CA ARG A 252 -9.70 -6.57 41.44
C ARG A 252 -8.48 -6.74 40.50
N GLU A 253 -7.32 -6.27 40.96
CA GLU A 253 -6.09 -6.41 40.19
C GLU A 253 -5.59 -7.88 40.15
N THR A 254 -5.79 -8.64 41.21
CA THR A 254 -5.51 -10.08 41.24
C THR A 254 -6.38 -10.84 40.25
N THR A 255 -7.69 -10.56 40.25
CA THR A 255 -8.65 -11.14 39.28
C THR A 255 -8.26 -10.76 37.83
N ARG A 256 -7.93 -9.48 37.59
CA ARG A 256 -7.49 -8.99 36.26
C ARG A 256 -6.22 -9.68 35.77
N ARG A 257 -5.24 -9.91 36.66
CA ARG A 257 -4.01 -10.66 36.32
C ARG A 257 -4.32 -12.12 36.01
N ALA A 258 -5.21 -12.75 36.78
CA ALA A 258 -5.66 -14.11 36.52
C ALA A 258 -6.37 -14.23 35.16
N ILE A 259 -7.26 -13.29 34.80
CA ILE A 259 -7.89 -13.23 33.47
C ILE A 259 -6.84 -13.09 32.37
N ARG A 260 -5.85 -12.22 32.56
CA ARG A 260 -4.76 -12.01 31.58
C ARG A 260 -3.81 -13.19 31.45
N SER A 261 -3.76 -14.08 32.42
CA SER A 261 -2.96 -15.31 32.37
C SER A 261 -3.66 -16.46 31.62
N LEU A 262 -4.93 -16.30 31.27
CA LEU A 262 -5.62 -17.28 30.40
C LEU A 262 -4.96 -17.31 29.03
N ASP A 263 -5.01 -18.47 28.35
CA ASP A 263 -4.53 -18.59 26.98
C ASP A 263 -5.26 -17.58 26.06
N PRO A 264 -4.55 -16.64 25.45
CA PRO A 264 -5.15 -15.62 24.60
C PRO A 264 -5.90 -16.21 23.39
N PHE A 265 -5.44 -17.32 22.82
CA PHE A 265 -6.11 -17.98 21.71
C PHE A 265 -7.44 -18.57 22.15
N ALA A 266 -7.45 -19.33 23.26
CA ALA A 266 -8.65 -19.91 23.83
C ALA A 266 -9.68 -18.84 24.23
N VAL A 267 -9.24 -17.72 24.82
CA VAL A 267 -10.12 -16.59 25.18
C VAL A 267 -10.80 -16.01 23.93
N ILE A 268 -10.04 -15.76 22.86
CA ILE A 268 -10.63 -15.21 21.63
C ILE A 268 -11.54 -16.22 20.95
N THR A 269 -11.17 -17.49 20.94
CA THR A 269 -12.03 -18.57 20.39
C THR A 269 -13.36 -18.66 21.11
N ALA A 270 -13.34 -18.69 22.45
CA ALA A 270 -14.56 -18.77 23.25
C ALA A 270 -15.45 -17.52 23.12
N ARG A 271 -14.85 -16.33 22.99
CA ARG A 271 -15.60 -15.06 22.95
C ARG A 271 -16.05 -14.65 21.55
N PHE A 272 -15.30 -14.97 20.50
CA PHE A 272 -15.51 -14.45 19.14
C PHE A 272 -15.54 -15.54 18.06
N GLY A 273 -15.33 -16.78 18.45
CA GLY A 273 -15.29 -17.92 17.54
C GLY A 273 -13.86 -18.22 17.01
N GLU A 274 -13.69 -19.45 16.54
CA GLU A 274 -12.39 -19.97 16.09
C GLU A 274 -11.84 -19.17 14.89
N ALA A 275 -12.70 -18.78 13.94
CA ALA A 275 -12.30 -18.01 12.78
C ALA A 275 -11.67 -16.66 13.18
N ALA A 276 -12.24 -15.98 14.18
CA ALA A 276 -11.70 -14.73 14.71
C ALA A 276 -10.35 -14.95 15.42
N ALA A 277 -10.21 -16.03 16.18
CA ALA A 277 -8.97 -16.39 16.84
C ALA A 277 -7.87 -16.71 15.80
N ARG A 278 -8.15 -17.56 14.82
CA ARG A 278 -7.22 -17.87 13.74
C ARG A 278 -6.78 -16.62 12.98
N LYS A 279 -7.72 -15.73 12.65
CA LYS A 279 -7.41 -14.45 12.00
C LYS A 279 -6.49 -13.57 12.84
N LYS A 280 -6.75 -13.47 14.16
CA LYS A 280 -5.98 -12.61 15.06
C LYS A 280 -4.57 -13.09 15.31
N PHE A 281 -4.37 -14.42 15.43
CA PHE A 281 -3.09 -15.01 15.81
C PHE A 281 -2.31 -15.62 14.64
N LYS A 282 -2.85 -15.57 13.42
CA LYS A 282 -2.14 -16.03 12.23
C LYS A 282 -0.91 -15.15 11.99
N PRO A 283 0.31 -15.72 12.06
CA PRO A 283 1.51 -14.95 11.78
C PRO A 283 1.52 -14.54 10.31
N VAL A 284 1.78 -13.26 10.05
CA VAL A 284 2.07 -12.76 8.71
C VAL A 284 3.56 -12.98 8.47
N LEU A 285 3.91 -14.14 7.92
CA LEU A 285 5.30 -14.53 7.73
C LEU A 285 5.96 -13.78 6.56
N ASN A 286 5.25 -13.65 5.44
CA ASN A 286 5.75 -12.91 4.28
C ASN A 286 4.61 -12.06 3.70
N GLY A 287 4.92 -10.82 3.30
CA GLY A 287 4.04 -10.02 2.45
C GLY A 287 3.96 -10.60 1.03
N LEU A 288 3.28 -9.90 0.14
CA LEU A 288 3.29 -10.23 -1.29
C LEU A 288 4.72 -10.06 -1.81
N ASP A 289 5.27 -11.11 -2.42
CA ASP A 289 6.57 -11.06 -3.10
C ASP A 289 6.39 -10.42 -4.48
N LEU A 290 6.47 -9.10 -4.51
CA LEU A 290 6.27 -8.29 -5.71
C LEU A 290 7.53 -7.48 -6.00
N THR A 291 8.02 -7.57 -7.22
CA THR A 291 9.33 -7.01 -7.61
C THR A 291 9.25 -5.82 -8.57
N ARG A 292 8.16 -5.69 -9.34
CA ARG A 292 8.03 -4.68 -10.41
C ARG A 292 6.71 -3.90 -10.35
N PRO A 293 6.68 -2.67 -10.88
CA PRO A 293 5.45 -1.86 -10.89
C PRO A 293 4.33 -2.55 -11.66
N LEU A 294 3.08 -2.36 -11.23
CA LEU A 294 1.87 -2.91 -11.85
C LEU A 294 1.83 -4.45 -11.97
N GLN A 295 2.74 -5.17 -11.31
CA GLN A 295 2.70 -6.63 -11.25
C GLN A 295 1.38 -7.12 -10.62
N ARG A 296 0.91 -6.42 -9.59
CA ARG A 296 -0.41 -6.63 -8.96
C ARG A 296 -1.05 -5.30 -8.63
N VAL A 297 -2.29 -5.12 -9.06
CA VAL A 297 -3.14 -3.97 -8.76
C VAL A 297 -4.38 -4.46 -8.03
N GLU A 298 -4.67 -3.88 -6.88
CA GLU A 298 -5.93 -4.11 -6.17
C GLU A 298 -6.90 -2.98 -6.50
N ILE A 299 -8.16 -3.33 -6.79
CA ILE A 299 -9.24 -2.37 -7.06
C ILE A 299 -10.40 -2.69 -6.13
N ASP A 300 -10.92 -1.65 -5.48
CA ASP A 300 -12.04 -1.78 -4.55
C ASP A 300 -12.89 -0.50 -4.51
N GLU A 301 -14.09 -0.62 -3.98
CA GLU A 301 -15.05 0.46 -3.83
C GLU A 301 -15.27 0.78 -2.35
N TRP A 302 -15.35 2.06 -2.03
CA TRP A 302 -15.60 2.55 -0.69
C TRP A 302 -16.57 3.73 -0.70
N GLU A 303 -17.60 3.68 0.12
CA GLU A 303 -18.49 4.82 0.35
C GLU A 303 -17.81 5.81 1.29
N ILE A 304 -17.57 7.02 0.81
CA ILE A 304 -16.87 8.05 1.56
C ILE A 304 -17.76 8.55 2.70
N ASP A 305 -17.22 8.54 3.92
CA ASP A 305 -17.86 9.11 5.10
C ASP A 305 -17.83 10.66 5.11
N LEU A 306 -18.35 11.25 4.03
CA LEU A 306 -18.41 12.68 3.83
C LEU A 306 -19.70 13.07 3.08
N MET A 307 -20.44 14.04 3.61
CA MET A 307 -21.58 14.64 2.92
C MET A 307 -21.11 15.88 2.16
N THR A 308 -21.43 15.95 0.88
CA THR A 308 -21.15 17.11 0.04
C THR A 308 -22.41 17.78 -0.43
N LEU A 309 -22.32 19.09 -0.69
CA LEU A 309 -23.38 19.85 -1.31
C LEU A 309 -23.45 19.54 -2.80
N MET A 310 -24.63 19.28 -3.30
CA MET A 310 -24.89 19.08 -4.72
C MET A 310 -25.22 20.43 -5.42
N HIS A 311 -24.80 21.54 -4.87
CA HIS A 311 -25.18 22.86 -5.36
C HIS A 311 -24.08 23.44 -6.27
N SER A 312 -24.49 23.98 -7.42
CA SER A 312 -23.72 24.82 -8.38
C SER A 312 -22.19 24.59 -8.37
N SER A 313 -21.76 23.37 -8.76
CA SER A 313 -20.36 23.15 -9.10
C SER A 313 -20.21 23.21 -10.62
N GLY A 314 -19.09 23.70 -11.12
CA GLY A 314 -18.81 23.73 -12.55
C GLY A 314 -18.94 22.37 -13.22
N LEU A 315 -18.70 21.27 -12.48
CA LEU A 315 -18.93 19.90 -12.90
C LEU A 315 -20.42 19.58 -13.09
N ILE A 316 -21.29 20.06 -12.19
CA ILE A 316 -22.72 19.81 -12.25
C ILE A 316 -23.37 20.60 -13.37
N ASP A 317 -22.85 21.81 -13.66
CA ASP A 317 -23.36 22.68 -14.71
C ASP A 317 -23.11 22.12 -16.13
N LEU A 318 -22.22 21.16 -16.28
CA LEU A 318 -22.01 20.42 -17.53
C LEU A 318 -23.19 19.47 -17.86
N PHE A 319 -23.99 19.11 -16.86
CA PHE A 319 -25.13 18.20 -17.00
C PHE A 319 -26.46 18.99 -17.05
N ASN A 320 -27.39 18.58 -17.91
CA ASN A 320 -28.74 19.13 -17.89
C ASN A 320 -29.56 18.58 -16.70
N GLU A 321 -30.76 19.15 -16.44
CA GLU A 321 -31.59 18.76 -15.30
C GLU A 321 -31.99 17.27 -15.32
N GLU A 322 -32.29 16.71 -16.50
CA GLU A 322 -32.65 15.31 -16.65
C GLU A 322 -31.44 14.39 -16.39
N GLU A 323 -30.26 14.78 -16.85
CA GLU A 323 -29.01 14.09 -16.59
C GLU A 323 -28.65 14.12 -15.10
N ARG A 324 -28.83 15.27 -14.46
CA ARG A 324 -28.66 15.44 -13.01
C ARG A 324 -29.57 14.51 -12.23
N LEU A 325 -30.86 14.42 -12.63
CA LEU A 325 -31.83 13.54 -11.99
C LEU A 325 -31.46 12.06 -12.16
N GLN A 326 -31.05 11.64 -13.37
CA GLN A 326 -30.67 10.24 -13.66
C GLN A 326 -29.36 9.82 -12.98
N LEU A 327 -28.43 10.73 -12.84
CA LEU A 327 -27.18 10.52 -12.11
C LEU A 327 -27.40 10.64 -10.59
N GLY A 328 -28.60 11.04 -10.17
CA GLY A 328 -28.93 11.32 -8.78
C GLY A 328 -28.18 12.55 -8.26
N LEU A 329 -27.91 13.51 -9.14
CA LEU A 329 -27.29 14.79 -8.85
C LEU A 329 -28.35 15.88 -8.62
N ASP A 330 -29.47 15.52 -7.96
CA ASP A 330 -30.48 16.48 -7.52
C ASP A 330 -29.91 17.37 -6.40
N LYS A 331 -30.61 18.42 -6.05
CA LYS A 331 -30.17 19.45 -5.06
C LYS A 331 -30.03 18.93 -3.63
N THR A 332 -29.94 17.60 -3.42
CA THR A 332 -29.80 16.99 -2.10
C THR A 332 -28.34 16.70 -1.75
N LYS A 333 -28.06 16.67 -0.47
CA LYS A 333 -26.75 16.28 0.07
C LYS A 333 -26.55 14.79 -0.11
N LYS A 334 -25.37 14.35 -0.57
CA LYS A 334 -25.13 12.96 -0.90
C LYS A 334 -23.77 12.45 -0.43
N ARG A 335 -23.67 11.15 -0.18
CA ARG A 335 -22.40 10.42 -0.08
C ARG A 335 -21.98 9.90 -1.44
N TRP A 336 -20.68 9.80 -1.62
CA TRP A 336 -20.09 9.33 -2.88
C TRP A 336 -19.40 7.99 -2.69
N THR A 337 -19.41 7.19 -3.72
CA THR A 337 -18.63 5.96 -3.81
C THR A 337 -17.33 6.27 -4.54
N LEU A 338 -16.20 5.96 -3.90
CA LEU A 338 -14.87 6.09 -4.45
C LEU A 338 -14.38 4.71 -4.90
N THR A 339 -14.12 4.55 -6.19
CA THR A 339 -13.47 3.35 -6.74
C THR A 339 -12.00 3.68 -6.92
N VAL A 340 -11.12 2.95 -6.24
CA VAL A 340 -9.67 3.19 -6.23
C VAL A 340 -8.92 1.98 -6.75
N ALA A 341 -7.84 2.22 -7.49
CA ALA A 341 -6.86 1.23 -7.90
C ALA A 341 -5.49 1.56 -7.29
N ILE A 342 -4.87 0.59 -6.64
CA ILE A 342 -3.54 0.73 -6.04
C ILE A 342 -2.57 -0.31 -6.58
N CYS A 343 -1.36 0.11 -6.91
CA CYS A 343 -0.24 -0.78 -7.20
C CYS A 343 0.30 -1.37 -5.89
N CYS A 344 0.17 -2.68 -5.70
CA CYS A 344 0.61 -3.35 -4.48
C CYS A 344 2.12 -3.31 -4.27
N THR A 345 2.91 -3.25 -5.34
CA THR A 345 4.38 -3.17 -5.27
C THR A 345 4.86 -1.82 -4.77
N THR A 346 4.36 -0.75 -5.38
CA THR A 346 4.87 0.62 -5.12
C THR A 346 4.00 1.41 -4.15
N ARG A 347 2.83 0.90 -3.80
CA ARG A 347 1.80 1.60 -2.98
C ARG A 347 1.25 2.87 -3.63
N CYS A 348 1.56 3.13 -4.91
CA CYS A 348 0.98 4.25 -5.63
C CYS A 348 -0.50 4.01 -5.95
N ILE A 349 -1.32 5.02 -5.74
CA ILE A 349 -2.70 5.05 -6.25
C ILE A 349 -2.60 5.33 -7.76
N VAL A 350 -3.01 4.35 -8.56
CA VAL A 350 -2.88 4.37 -10.03
C VAL A 350 -4.18 4.65 -10.75
N GLY A 351 -5.29 4.76 -10.02
CA GLY A 351 -6.60 5.14 -10.55
C GLY A 351 -7.57 5.51 -9.45
N MET A 352 -8.47 6.45 -9.73
CA MET A 352 -9.51 6.91 -8.82
C MET A 352 -10.71 7.42 -9.63
N VAL A 353 -11.90 6.95 -9.29
CA VAL A 353 -13.16 7.40 -9.92
C VAL A 353 -14.21 7.60 -8.85
N ILE A 354 -14.99 8.65 -8.96
CA ILE A 354 -16.09 9.00 -8.06
C ILE A 354 -17.42 8.70 -8.72
N SER A 355 -18.33 8.06 -8.00
CA SER A 355 -19.67 7.73 -8.49
C SER A 355 -20.72 7.90 -7.39
N THR A 356 -21.99 8.03 -7.80
CA THR A 356 -23.10 8.14 -6.85
C THR A 356 -23.53 6.79 -6.25
N ALA A 357 -23.07 5.69 -6.85
CA ALA A 357 -23.31 4.32 -6.40
C ALA A 357 -22.30 3.37 -7.06
N PRO A 358 -22.04 2.19 -6.50
CA PRO A 358 -21.25 1.15 -7.14
C PRO A 358 -21.81 0.79 -8.51
N LYS A 359 -21.05 0.97 -9.58
CA LYS A 359 -21.49 0.71 -10.96
C LYS A 359 -20.42 0.01 -11.77
N ALA A 360 -20.81 -0.91 -12.62
CA ALA A 360 -19.90 -1.59 -13.55
C ALA A 360 -19.07 -0.62 -14.40
N ARG A 361 -19.60 0.56 -14.70
CA ARG A 361 -18.90 1.62 -15.43
C ARG A 361 -17.74 2.22 -14.63
N ALA A 362 -17.89 2.41 -13.31
CA ALA A 362 -16.82 2.89 -12.46
C ALA A 362 -15.60 1.95 -12.50
N ALA A 363 -15.85 0.64 -12.46
CA ALA A 363 -14.80 -0.37 -12.57
C ALA A 363 -14.03 -0.29 -13.92
N VAL A 364 -14.76 -0.13 -15.04
CA VAL A 364 -14.14 0.02 -16.37
C VAL A 364 -13.38 1.35 -16.47
N GLN A 365 -13.94 2.42 -15.94
CA GLN A 365 -13.35 3.76 -15.99
C GLN A 365 -12.09 3.86 -15.10
N VAL A 366 -12.08 3.24 -13.92
CA VAL A 366 -10.87 3.18 -13.10
C VAL A 366 -9.79 2.35 -13.79
N LEU A 367 -10.16 1.26 -14.48
CA LEU A 367 -9.19 0.49 -15.28
C LEU A 367 -8.63 1.32 -16.44
N GLN A 368 -9.46 2.09 -17.12
CA GLN A 368 -9.02 3.02 -18.15
C GLN A 368 -8.04 4.06 -17.59
N MET A 369 -8.29 4.57 -16.38
CA MET A 369 -7.39 5.50 -15.71
C MET A 369 -6.06 4.86 -15.33
N VAL A 370 -6.06 3.60 -14.88
CA VAL A 370 -4.83 2.83 -14.57
C VAL A 370 -3.91 2.76 -15.78
N VAL A 371 -4.45 2.55 -16.96
CA VAL A 371 -3.65 2.42 -18.19
C VAL A 371 -3.37 3.75 -18.90
N SER A 372 -3.91 4.87 -18.44
CA SER A 372 -3.78 6.19 -19.06
C SER A 372 -2.89 7.12 -18.24
N ASN A 373 -2.21 8.05 -18.93
CA ASN A 373 -1.49 9.15 -18.28
C ASN A 373 -2.46 10.03 -17.50
N LYS A 374 -2.05 10.42 -16.30
CA LYS A 374 -2.84 11.20 -15.32
C LYS A 374 -2.28 12.58 -15.03
N GLY A 375 -1.20 12.98 -15.71
CA GLY A 375 -0.54 14.26 -15.49
C GLY A 375 -1.49 15.45 -15.59
N GLN A 376 -2.39 15.43 -16.58
CA GLN A 376 -3.40 16.49 -16.76
C GLN A 376 -4.22 16.80 -15.50
N TRP A 377 -4.57 15.80 -14.68
CA TRP A 377 -5.35 16.05 -13.45
C TRP A 377 -4.49 16.65 -12.34
N ALA A 378 -3.21 16.27 -12.26
CA ALA A 378 -2.28 16.86 -11.32
C ALA A 378 -2.02 18.34 -11.68
N ASP A 379 -1.81 18.62 -12.97
CA ASP A 379 -1.56 19.98 -13.48
C ASP A 379 -2.76 20.90 -13.22
N LEU A 380 -3.98 20.40 -13.46
CA LEU A 380 -5.23 21.17 -13.30
C LEU A 380 -5.52 21.58 -11.86
N VAL A 381 -5.21 20.71 -10.89
CA VAL A 381 -5.35 21.07 -9.47
C VAL A 381 -4.11 21.82 -8.94
N GLY A 382 -3.14 22.15 -9.81
CA GLY A 382 -1.89 22.79 -9.41
C GLY A 382 -1.09 21.96 -8.42
N ALA A 383 -1.07 20.63 -8.58
CA ALA A 383 -0.30 19.75 -7.72
C ALA A 383 1.21 19.99 -7.88
N LEU A 384 1.95 19.87 -6.79
CA LEU A 384 3.41 20.02 -6.79
C LEU A 384 4.12 18.77 -7.30
N GLY A 385 3.49 17.63 -7.15
CA GLY A 385 3.97 16.34 -7.63
C GLY A 385 3.38 15.95 -8.98
N HIS A 386 3.88 14.84 -9.55
CA HIS A 386 3.38 14.28 -10.81
C HIS A 386 2.51 13.04 -10.56
N TRP A 387 1.50 12.83 -11.39
CA TRP A 387 0.69 11.61 -11.39
C TRP A 387 0.88 10.86 -12.70
N ASP A 388 2.08 10.33 -12.86
CA ASP A 388 2.58 9.64 -14.07
C ASP A 388 2.66 8.11 -13.91
N MET A 389 2.05 7.56 -12.85
CA MET A 389 2.06 6.13 -12.54
C MET A 389 0.98 5.39 -13.35
N TYR A 390 1.27 4.97 -14.58
CA TYR A 390 0.33 4.29 -15.47
C TYR A 390 0.99 3.17 -16.29
N GLY A 391 0.16 2.29 -16.86
CA GLY A 391 0.56 1.16 -17.70
C GLY A 391 -0.42 0.00 -17.59
N ILE A 392 -0.25 -1.04 -18.40
CA ILE A 392 -1.11 -2.23 -18.34
C ILE A 392 -0.67 -3.14 -17.18
N PRO A 393 -1.52 -3.39 -16.15
CA PRO A 393 -1.22 -4.32 -15.08
C PRO A 393 -1.07 -5.76 -15.58
N GLU A 394 -0.28 -6.57 -14.85
CA GLU A 394 -0.20 -8.01 -15.12
C GLU A 394 -1.39 -8.74 -14.48
N LEU A 395 -1.67 -8.39 -13.21
CA LEU A 395 -2.72 -8.98 -12.41
C LEU A 395 -3.58 -7.90 -11.77
N ILE A 396 -4.89 -8.05 -11.87
CA ILE A 396 -5.87 -7.26 -11.13
C ILE A 396 -6.60 -8.16 -10.14
N VAL A 397 -6.66 -7.73 -8.88
CA VAL A 397 -7.40 -8.39 -7.81
C VAL A 397 -8.54 -7.47 -7.36
N THR A 398 -9.76 -8.01 -7.36
CA THR A 398 -10.97 -7.29 -6.95
C THR A 398 -11.76 -8.13 -5.96
N ASP A 399 -12.71 -7.50 -5.30
CA ASP A 399 -13.71 -8.25 -4.55
C ASP A 399 -14.72 -8.97 -5.46
N CYS A 400 -15.69 -9.63 -4.82
CA CYS A 400 -16.81 -10.27 -5.51
C CYS A 400 -17.98 -9.31 -5.81
N GLY A 401 -17.76 -7.99 -5.75
CA GLY A 401 -18.77 -6.97 -6.04
C GLY A 401 -19.37 -7.08 -7.45
N ILE A 402 -20.61 -6.64 -7.60
CA ILE A 402 -21.34 -6.70 -8.87
C ILE A 402 -20.61 -5.91 -9.97
N ALA A 403 -20.03 -4.78 -9.63
CA ALA A 403 -19.28 -3.94 -10.56
C ALA A 403 -18.14 -4.70 -11.24
N PHE A 404 -17.36 -5.45 -10.47
CA PHE A 404 -16.21 -6.21 -10.97
C PHE A 404 -16.59 -7.56 -11.61
N LYS A 405 -17.77 -8.10 -11.35
CA LYS A 405 -18.29 -9.28 -12.04
C LYS A 405 -18.88 -8.95 -13.42
N SER A 406 -19.07 -7.68 -13.74
CA SER A 406 -19.65 -7.24 -15.00
C SER A 406 -18.89 -7.79 -16.21
N GLN A 407 -19.63 -8.14 -17.25
CA GLN A 407 -19.05 -8.64 -18.49
C GLN A 407 -18.12 -7.60 -19.15
N ALA A 408 -18.49 -6.32 -19.09
CA ALA A 408 -17.70 -5.22 -19.63
C ALA A 408 -16.30 -5.14 -19.00
N PHE A 409 -16.21 -5.21 -17.66
CA PHE A 409 -14.93 -5.19 -16.96
C PHE A 409 -14.08 -6.43 -17.26
N ARG A 410 -14.73 -7.62 -17.29
CA ARG A 410 -14.04 -8.87 -17.63
C ARG A 410 -13.45 -8.86 -19.04
N PHE A 411 -14.23 -8.37 -20.01
CA PHE A 411 -13.76 -8.24 -21.39
C PHE A 411 -12.65 -7.21 -21.52
N ALA A 412 -12.76 -6.07 -20.86
CA ALA A 412 -11.71 -5.07 -20.88
C ALA A 412 -10.37 -5.63 -20.32
N CYS A 413 -10.41 -6.38 -19.22
CA CYS A 413 -9.21 -7.05 -18.71
C CYS A 413 -8.64 -8.06 -19.72
N ALA A 414 -9.49 -8.91 -20.32
CA ALA A 414 -9.07 -9.91 -21.29
C ALA A 414 -8.47 -9.28 -22.55
N ASP A 415 -9.13 -8.25 -23.09
CA ASP A 415 -8.67 -7.53 -24.29
C ASP A 415 -7.33 -6.80 -24.07
N LEU A 416 -7.04 -6.41 -22.83
CA LEU A 416 -5.75 -5.83 -22.43
C LEU A 416 -4.70 -6.89 -22.07
N GLY A 417 -5.05 -8.17 -22.02
CA GLY A 417 -4.17 -9.25 -21.58
C GLY A 417 -3.80 -9.15 -20.11
N ILE A 418 -4.77 -8.76 -19.26
CA ILE A 418 -4.65 -8.65 -17.82
C ILE A 418 -5.25 -9.89 -17.18
N THR A 419 -4.49 -10.57 -16.32
CA THR A 419 -5.02 -11.64 -15.49
C THR A 419 -5.92 -11.03 -14.41
N LYS A 420 -7.12 -11.58 -14.24
CA LYS A 420 -8.07 -11.13 -13.23
C LYS A 420 -8.30 -12.20 -12.19
N GLU A 421 -8.15 -11.87 -10.92
CA GLU A 421 -8.49 -12.71 -9.78
C GLU A 421 -9.60 -12.07 -8.94
N LEU A 422 -10.51 -12.91 -8.47
CA LEU A 422 -11.50 -12.52 -7.48
C LEU A 422 -10.98 -12.95 -6.10
N ALA A 423 -10.90 -12.01 -5.16
CA ALA A 423 -10.55 -12.32 -3.80
C ALA A 423 -11.61 -13.24 -3.18
N ILE A 424 -11.16 -14.25 -2.46
CA ILE A 424 -12.05 -15.18 -1.76
C ILE A 424 -12.84 -14.39 -0.71
N ALA A 425 -14.16 -14.55 -0.73
CA ALA A 425 -15.03 -13.92 0.25
C ALA A 425 -14.63 -14.34 1.68
N GLY A 426 -14.50 -13.37 2.59
CA GLY A 426 -14.08 -13.62 3.97
C GLY A 426 -12.57 -13.69 4.22
N CYS A 427 -11.72 -13.52 3.20
CA CYS A 427 -10.27 -13.41 3.33
C CYS A 427 -9.78 -11.98 3.02
N PRO A 428 -9.96 -11.01 3.94
CA PRO A 428 -9.53 -9.62 3.71
C PRO A 428 -8.01 -9.49 3.57
N GLU A 429 -7.25 -10.47 4.03
CA GLU A 429 -5.79 -10.51 3.91
C GLU A 429 -5.32 -10.44 2.44
N VAL A 430 -6.13 -10.92 1.51
CA VAL A 430 -5.82 -10.92 0.07
C VAL A 430 -5.88 -9.50 -0.53
N ARG A 431 -6.60 -8.56 0.11
CA ARG A 431 -6.77 -7.16 -0.33
C ARG A 431 -6.32 -6.14 0.71
N GLY A 432 -5.42 -6.55 1.58
CA GLY A 432 -4.96 -5.71 2.70
C GLY A 432 -4.30 -4.40 2.27
N THR A 433 -3.90 -4.26 1.00
CA THR A 433 -3.27 -3.03 0.51
C THR A 433 -4.30 -1.94 0.27
N ILE A 434 -5.38 -2.23 -0.45
CA ILE A 434 -6.43 -1.24 -0.74
C ILE A 434 -7.22 -0.85 0.53
N GLU A 435 -7.52 -1.82 1.41
CA GLU A 435 -8.20 -1.54 2.68
C GLU A 435 -7.42 -0.54 3.55
N ARG A 436 -6.07 -0.64 3.53
CA ARG A 436 -5.21 0.33 4.24
C ARG A 436 -5.28 1.72 3.64
N VAL A 437 -5.41 1.86 2.33
CA VAL A 437 -5.59 3.17 1.69
C VAL A 437 -6.87 3.83 2.18
N PHE A 438 -8.00 3.12 2.17
CA PHE A 438 -9.26 3.66 2.67
C PHE A 438 -9.19 4.05 4.14
N ASN A 439 -8.55 3.22 4.97
CA ASN A 439 -8.28 3.57 6.37
C ASN A 439 -7.41 4.83 6.51
N THR A 440 -6.44 5.03 5.60
CA THR A 440 -5.60 6.22 5.60
C THR A 440 -6.40 7.45 5.19
N VAL A 441 -7.21 7.37 4.12
CA VAL A 441 -8.13 8.45 3.73
C VAL A 441 -9.07 8.82 4.87
N ALA A 442 -9.69 7.82 5.52
CA ALA A 442 -10.64 8.02 6.60
C ALA A 442 -10.02 8.68 7.85
N LYS A 443 -8.74 8.41 8.14
CA LYS A 443 -8.06 8.90 9.35
C LYS A 443 -7.24 10.17 9.12
N ASP A 444 -6.70 10.36 7.93
CA ASP A 444 -5.77 11.44 7.63
C ASP A 444 -6.44 12.58 6.84
N LEU A 445 -7.27 12.25 5.83
CA LEU A 445 -7.90 13.24 4.98
C LEU A 445 -9.26 13.72 5.52
N LEU A 446 -10.20 12.79 5.78
CA LEU A 446 -11.57 13.17 6.14
C LEU A 446 -11.70 14.03 7.41
N PRO A 447 -10.87 13.90 8.46
CA PRO A 447 -10.94 14.77 9.63
C PRO A 447 -10.65 16.25 9.33
N ARG A 448 -10.02 16.54 8.20
CA ARG A 448 -9.67 17.90 7.76
C ARG A 448 -10.77 18.56 6.94
N LEU A 449 -11.84 17.81 6.62
CA LEU A 449 -12.92 18.26 5.74
C LEU A 449 -14.21 18.50 6.53
N SER A 450 -14.99 19.48 6.13
CA SER A 450 -16.32 19.73 6.68
C SER A 450 -17.35 18.72 6.15
N GLY A 451 -18.39 18.43 6.93
CA GLY A 451 -19.46 17.49 6.52
C GLY A 451 -19.10 16.01 6.69
N ARG A 452 -18.07 15.69 7.49
CA ARG A 452 -17.71 14.30 7.80
C ARG A 452 -18.86 13.57 8.49
N THR A 453 -19.25 12.41 7.93
CA THR A 453 -20.11 11.44 8.58
C THR A 453 -19.22 10.44 9.35
N PHE A 454 -19.72 9.89 10.42
CA PHE A 454 -18.95 8.95 11.24
C PHE A 454 -19.41 7.53 10.95
N SER A 455 -18.53 6.55 11.15
CA SER A 455 -18.77 5.13 10.85
C SER A 455 -19.85 4.50 11.74
N ASP A 456 -20.09 5.06 12.93
CA ASP A 456 -21.08 4.58 13.88
C ASP A 456 -21.71 5.72 14.68
N VAL A 457 -22.89 5.43 15.27
CA VAL A 457 -23.69 6.40 16.04
C VAL A 457 -22.98 6.89 17.29
N VAL A 458 -22.14 6.05 17.90
CA VAL A 458 -21.42 6.38 19.15
C VAL A 458 -20.30 7.40 18.86
N THR A 459 -19.55 7.19 17.80
CA THR A 459 -18.51 8.14 17.36
C THR A 459 -19.08 9.41 16.75
N LYS A 460 -20.31 9.36 16.22
CA LYS A 460 -21.02 10.54 15.71
C LYS A 460 -21.38 11.53 16.80
N GLY A 461 -21.83 11.04 17.99
CA GLY A 461 -22.31 11.89 19.07
C GLY A 461 -23.39 12.87 18.58
N ASP A 462 -23.31 14.12 19.03
CA ASP A 462 -24.23 15.21 18.65
C ASP A 462 -23.85 15.92 17.33
N ALA A 463 -22.87 15.39 16.58
CA ALA A 463 -22.45 16.01 15.31
C ALA A 463 -23.54 15.83 14.25
N ASN A 464 -23.94 16.95 13.62
CA ASN A 464 -24.87 16.96 12.48
C ASN A 464 -24.07 17.17 11.18
N PRO A 465 -23.67 16.11 10.46
CA PRO A 465 -22.89 16.21 9.24
C PRO A 465 -23.61 16.96 8.13
N GLU A 466 -24.94 16.88 8.10
CA GLU A 466 -25.76 17.51 7.07
C GLU A 466 -25.71 19.04 7.16
N GLU A 467 -25.76 19.61 8.36
CA GLU A 467 -25.66 21.05 8.57
C GLU A 467 -24.25 21.57 8.31
N ARG A 468 -23.23 20.72 8.50
CA ARG A 468 -21.81 21.08 8.33
C ARG A 468 -21.28 20.81 6.94
N ALA A 469 -22.06 20.24 6.04
CA ALA A 469 -21.65 20.01 4.66
C ALA A 469 -21.51 21.36 3.93
N ALA A 470 -20.28 21.72 3.57
CA ALA A 470 -19.95 22.96 2.88
C ALA A 470 -19.18 22.72 1.56
N LEU A 471 -18.62 21.50 1.37
CA LEU A 471 -17.82 21.15 0.21
C LEU A 471 -18.71 20.76 -0.98
N THR A 472 -18.34 21.21 -2.15
CA THR A 472 -18.93 20.79 -3.42
C THR A 472 -18.24 19.51 -3.94
N LEU A 473 -18.77 18.92 -5.02
CA LEU A 473 -18.11 17.81 -5.71
C LEU A 473 -16.74 18.22 -6.27
N ASP A 474 -16.64 19.43 -6.80
CA ASP A 474 -15.39 19.96 -7.35
C ASP A 474 -14.32 20.07 -6.26
N ASP A 475 -14.69 20.59 -5.10
CA ASP A 475 -13.80 20.67 -3.95
C ASP A 475 -13.33 19.29 -3.50
N LEU A 476 -14.23 18.30 -3.47
CA LEU A 476 -13.90 16.92 -3.12
C LEU A 476 -12.90 16.33 -4.11
N VAL A 477 -13.13 16.48 -5.42
CA VAL A 477 -12.22 16.00 -6.46
C VAL A 477 -10.87 16.67 -6.35
N PHE A 478 -10.86 18.01 -6.23
CA PHE A 478 -9.65 18.81 -6.05
C PHE A 478 -8.82 18.32 -4.87
N VAL A 479 -9.45 18.20 -3.71
CA VAL A 479 -8.76 17.79 -2.47
C VAL A 479 -8.24 16.35 -2.57
N LEU A 480 -9.00 15.42 -3.16
CA LEU A 480 -8.57 14.03 -3.34
C LEU A 480 -7.35 13.94 -4.25
N VAL A 481 -7.34 14.62 -5.39
CA VAL A 481 -6.19 14.61 -6.32
C VAL A 481 -4.96 15.23 -5.65
N ARG A 482 -5.10 16.40 -5.01
CA ARG A 482 -4.00 17.04 -4.27
C ARG A 482 -3.46 16.15 -3.16
N TRP A 483 -4.34 15.52 -2.38
CA TRP A 483 -3.94 14.62 -1.31
C TRP A 483 -3.18 13.40 -1.84
N ILE A 484 -3.67 12.78 -2.93
CA ILE A 484 -2.99 11.64 -3.55
C ILE A 484 -1.60 12.03 -4.02
N VAL A 485 -1.49 13.11 -4.81
CA VAL A 485 -0.26 13.46 -5.52
C VAL A 485 0.75 14.10 -4.59
N ASP A 486 0.34 15.08 -3.78
CA ASP A 486 1.27 15.88 -2.98
C ASP A 486 1.56 15.27 -1.62
N ILE A 487 0.58 14.58 -1.01
CA ILE A 487 0.71 14.05 0.35
C ILE A 487 0.95 12.55 0.33
N TYR A 488 0.00 11.75 -0.14
CA TYR A 488 0.06 10.29 -0.03
C TYR A 488 1.26 9.70 -0.77
N HIS A 489 1.48 10.10 -2.03
CA HIS A 489 2.60 9.59 -2.83
C HIS A 489 3.98 10.01 -2.30
N ASN A 490 4.06 11.06 -1.51
CA ASN A 490 5.31 11.61 -0.97
C ASN A 490 5.54 11.31 0.51
N ASN A 491 4.59 10.68 1.19
CA ASN A 491 4.79 10.27 2.58
C ASN A 491 5.54 8.94 2.68
N PRO A 492 6.51 8.81 3.62
CA PRO A 492 7.20 7.55 3.90
C PRO A 492 6.23 6.43 4.26
N HIS A 493 6.37 5.27 3.61
CA HIS A 493 5.46 4.15 3.79
C HIS A 493 6.16 2.96 4.48
N ARG A 494 5.63 2.50 5.62
CA ARG A 494 6.22 1.38 6.40
C ARG A 494 6.38 0.10 5.58
N GLY A 495 5.42 -0.22 4.71
CA GLY A 495 5.47 -1.39 3.83
C GLY A 495 6.49 -1.29 2.68
N LEU A 496 7.16 -0.14 2.54
CA LEU A 496 8.24 0.10 1.59
C LEU A 496 9.58 0.35 2.30
N GLY A 497 9.70 -0.05 3.58
CA GLY A 497 10.92 0.19 4.35
C GLY A 497 11.20 1.67 4.64
N GLY A 498 10.17 2.53 4.60
CA GLY A 498 10.30 3.97 4.80
C GLY A 498 10.47 4.78 3.50
N GLU A 499 10.57 4.11 2.34
CA GLU A 499 10.57 4.80 1.04
C GLU A 499 9.17 5.37 0.74
N THR A 500 9.11 6.48 0.00
CA THR A 500 7.82 7.03 -0.45
C THR A 500 7.29 6.27 -1.67
N PRO A 501 5.96 6.16 -1.86
CA PRO A 501 5.38 5.51 -3.03
C PRO A 501 5.92 6.04 -4.37
N ALA A 502 6.04 7.36 -4.51
CA ALA A 502 6.55 7.98 -5.73
C ALA A 502 8.04 7.66 -5.97
N ALA A 503 8.87 7.62 -4.93
CA ALA A 503 10.27 7.25 -5.06
C ALA A 503 10.42 5.77 -5.44
N CYS A 504 9.65 4.89 -4.78
CA CYS A 504 9.58 3.47 -5.09
C CYS A 504 9.16 3.22 -6.54
N TRP A 505 8.12 3.93 -7.02
CA TRP A 505 7.69 3.86 -8.41
C TRP A 505 8.82 4.22 -9.37
N ARG A 506 9.45 5.39 -9.20
CA ARG A 506 10.54 5.85 -10.08
C ARG A 506 11.72 4.88 -10.10
N ARG A 507 12.12 4.39 -8.95
CA ARG A 507 13.22 3.43 -8.82
C ARG A 507 12.91 2.11 -9.52
N LEU A 508 11.72 1.54 -9.30
CA LEU A 508 11.34 0.26 -9.90
C LEU A 508 11.00 0.38 -11.38
N MET A 509 10.39 1.49 -11.80
CA MET A 509 10.14 1.78 -13.21
C MET A 509 11.46 1.90 -14.00
N GLY A 510 12.46 2.58 -13.43
CA GLY A 510 13.80 2.66 -14.06
C GLY A 510 14.49 1.30 -14.18
N LYS A 511 14.21 0.35 -13.29
CA LYS A 511 14.81 -1.00 -13.32
C LYS A 511 14.06 -1.99 -14.22
N TRP A 512 12.72 -1.97 -14.18
CA TRP A 512 11.90 -3.02 -14.80
C TRP A 512 11.03 -2.52 -15.96
N GLY A 513 10.78 -1.20 -16.02
CA GLY A 513 9.79 -0.63 -16.92
C GLY A 513 8.35 -0.99 -16.52
N VAL A 514 7.40 -0.59 -17.35
CA VAL A 514 5.98 -0.95 -17.27
C VAL A 514 5.48 -1.36 -18.65
N ARG A 515 4.45 -2.19 -18.71
CA ARG A 515 3.78 -2.51 -19.98
C ARG A 515 3.14 -1.24 -20.54
N PRO A 516 3.35 -0.90 -21.83
CA PRO A 516 2.87 0.34 -22.41
C PRO A 516 1.36 0.43 -22.40
N SER A 517 0.84 1.66 -22.36
CA SER A 517 -0.58 1.94 -22.54
C SER A 517 -1.10 1.39 -23.86
N PRO A 518 -2.40 1.04 -23.95
CA PRO A 518 -2.99 0.71 -25.23
C PRO A 518 -2.95 1.93 -26.15
N ASP A 519 -2.72 1.72 -27.43
CA ASP A 519 -2.85 2.75 -28.46
C ASP A 519 -4.32 3.27 -28.54
N MET A 520 -4.54 4.38 -29.23
CA MET A 520 -5.85 5.01 -29.32
C MET A 520 -6.90 4.08 -29.94
N ARG A 521 -6.52 3.26 -30.93
CA ARG A 521 -7.41 2.29 -31.55
C ARG A 521 -7.83 1.20 -30.56
N ARG A 522 -6.85 0.59 -29.88
CA ARG A 522 -7.12 -0.42 -28.85
C ARG A 522 -7.92 0.16 -27.69
N SER A 523 -7.62 1.41 -27.31
CA SER A 523 -8.39 2.13 -26.29
C SER A 523 -9.86 2.31 -26.70
N ARG A 524 -10.14 2.71 -27.96
CA ARG A 524 -11.52 2.80 -28.48
C ARG A 524 -12.21 1.44 -28.51
N LEU A 525 -11.51 0.38 -28.91
CA LEU A 525 -12.07 -0.98 -28.98
C LEU A 525 -12.39 -1.53 -27.58
N VAL A 526 -11.52 -1.30 -26.59
CA VAL A 526 -11.67 -1.83 -25.22
C VAL A 526 -12.65 -1.00 -24.40
N PHE A 527 -12.46 0.31 -24.37
CA PHE A 527 -13.20 1.23 -23.47
C PHE A 527 -14.37 1.96 -24.17
N GLY A 528 -14.42 1.92 -25.50
CA GLY A 528 -15.47 2.60 -26.27
C GLY A 528 -16.85 1.97 -26.07
N HIS A 529 -17.87 2.82 -26.12
CA HIS A 529 -19.26 2.41 -26.02
C HIS A 529 -19.69 1.67 -27.30
N ARG A 530 -20.35 0.54 -27.12
CA ARG A 530 -20.86 -0.26 -28.21
C ARG A 530 -22.24 0.27 -28.61
N MET A 531 -22.42 0.50 -29.91
CA MET A 531 -23.69 0.87 -30.51
C MET A 531 -23.80 0.28 -31.91
N THR A 532 -25.03 0.18 -32.40
CA THR A 532 -25.32 -0.17 -33.79
C THR A 532 -25.77 1.09 -34.53
N ARG A 533 -25.28 1.30 -35.73
CA ARG A 533 -25.62 2.45 -36.59
C ARG A 533 -25.91 1.99 -38.00
N VAL A 534 -26.84 2.68 -38.62
CA VAL A 534 -27.20 2.45 -40.03
C VAL A 534 -26.16 3.11 -40.93
N LEU A 535 -25.47 2.35 -41.73
CA LEU A 535 -24.60 2.86 -42.80
C LEU A 535 -25.43 3.39 -43.94
N SER A 536 -25.23 4.63 -44.30
CA SER A 536 -25.93 5.31 -45.42
C SER A 536 -24.92 5.93 -46.38
N LYS A 537 -25.40 6.47 -47.49
CA LYS A 537 -24.56 7.22 -48.44
C LYS A 537 -23.84 8.43 -47.83
N GLU A 538 -24.28 8.89 -46.68
CA GLU A 538 -23.64 9.98 -45.93
C GLU A 538 -22.62 9.47 -44.93
N GLY A 539 -22.36 8.17 -44.89
CA GLY A 539 -21.53 7.50 -43.90
C GLY A 539 -22.29 7.13 -42.64
N LEU A 540 -21.63 7.20 -41.52
CA LEU A 540 -22.18 6.95 -40.18
C LEU A 540 -22.29 8.27 -39.39
N THR A 541 -23.27 8.40 -38.55
CA THR A 541 -23.48 9.59 -37.71
C THR A 541 -23.60 9.19 -36.24
N VAL A 542 -22.87 9.83 -35.38
CA VAL A 542 -22.97 9.71 -33.93
C VAL A 542 -22.94 11.12 -33.32
N LEU A 543 -23.94 11.48 -32.54
CA LEU A 543 -24.09 12.83 -31.94
C LEU A 543 -23.89 13.96 -32.95
N GLY A 544 -24.46 13.80 -34.18
CA GLY A 544 -24.36 14.79 -35.25
C GLY A 544 -23.00 14.83 -35.96
N VAL A 545 -21.97 14.16 -35.45
CA VAL A 545 -20.68 14.03 -36.11
C VAL A 545 -20.76 12.95 -37.20
N ARG A 546 -20.28 13.28 -38.38
CA ARG A 546 -20.30 12.36 -39.56
C ARG A 546 -18.92 11.72 -39.71
N TYR A 547 -18.94 10.40 -39.94
CA TYR A 547 -17.75 9.58 -40.15
C TYR A 547 -17.82 8.91 -41.51
N HIS A 548 -16.78 8.98 -42.28
CA HIS A 548 -16.72 8.36 -43.61
C HIS A 548 -15.33 7.83 -43.94
N SER A 549 -15.28 6.83 -44.80
CA SER A 549 -14.06 6.30 -45.38
C SER A 549 -14.39 5.56 -46.69
N GLU A 550 -13.43 5.40 -47.58
CA GLU A 550 -13.57 4.62 -48.81
C GLU A 550 -14.03 3.20 -48.54
N ARG A 551 -13.55 2.57 -47.45
CA ARG A 551 -13.99 1.22 -47.08
C ARG A 551 -15.46 1.14 -46.69
N LEU A 552 -16.01 2.19 -46.09
CA LEU A 552 -17.46 2.24 -45.83
C LEU A 552 -18.26 2.37 -47.13
N ALA A 553 -17.77 3.15 -48.08
CA ALA A 553 -18.38 3.26 -49.40
C ALA A 553 -18.35 1.92 -50.11
N ASP A 554 -17.22 1.25 -50.18
CA ASP A 554 -17.08 -0.08 -50.78
C ASP A 554 -18.00 -1.13 -50.13
N TRP A 555 -18.12 -1.08 -48.78
CA TRP A 555 -19.01 -1.97 -48.05
C TRP A 555 -20.47 -1.72 -48.40
N MET A 556 -20.84 -0.45 -48.49
CA MET A 556 -22.19 -0.06 -48.89
C MET A 556 -22.54 -0.49 -50.32
N LEU A 557 -21.58 -0.39 -51.25
CA LEU A 557 -21.80 -0.89 -52.63
C LEU A 557 -22.13 -2.39 -52.68
N ARG A 558 -21.58 -3.17 -51.69
CA ARG A 558 -21.81 -4.63 -51.63
C ARG A 558 -23.02 -5.03 -50.84
N LYS A 559 -23.40 -4.27 -49.82
CA LYS A 559 -24.42 -4.66 -48.81
C LYS A 559 -25.65 -3.75 -48.79
N ASP A 560 -25.64 -2.66 -49.57
CA ASP A 560 -26.60 -1.58 -49.49
C ASP A 560 -26.71 -0.98 -48.08
N LYS A 561 -27.76 -0.30 -47.78
CA LYS A 561 -28.02 0.26 -46.47
C LYS A 561 -28.13 -0.87 -45.43
N CYS A 562 -27.19 -0.90 -44.48
CA CYS A 562 -27.11 -1.98 -43.49
C CYS A 562 -26.70 -1.44 -42.13
N ASP A 563 -27.01 -2.22 -41.10
CA ASP A 563 -26.57 -1.95 -39.73
C ASP A 563 -25.14 -2.44 -39.57
N VAL A 564 -24.32 -1.60 -38.87
CA VAL A 564 -22.94 -1.92 -38.54
C VAL A 564 -22.70 -1.67 -37.06
N ASP A 565 -21.90 -2.53 -36.46
CA ASP A 565 -21.44 -2.35 -35.07
C ASP A 565 -20.38 -1.24 -35.03
N VAL A 566 -20.51 -0.32 -34.07
CA VAL A 566 -19.62 0.81 -33.86
C VAL A 566 -19.12 0.80 -32.43
N ARG A 567 -17.82 1.10 -32.25
CA ARG A 567 -17.21 1.45 -30.99
C ARG A 567 -16.86 2.93 -31.01
N TRP A 568 -17.48 3.66 -30.11
CA TRP A 568 -17.36 5.10 -30.00
C TRP A 568 -16.82 5.48 -28.61
N HIS A 569 -15.89 6.43 -28.54
CA HIS A 569 -15.23 6.80 -27.30
C HIS A 569 -15.56 8.25 -26.92
N PRO A 570 -16.12 8.52 -25.71
CA PRO A 570 -16.56 9.86 -25.34
C PRO A 570 -15.45 10.88 -25.13
N LYS A 571 -14.22 10.43 -24.93
CA LYS A 571 -13.05 11.33 -24.77
C LYS A 571 -12.47 11.81 -26.10
N ASP A 572 -12.86 11.19 -27.21
CA ASP A 572 -12.38 11.54 -28.53
C ASP A 572 -13.43 11.19 -29.56
N ILE A 573 -14.12 12.21 -30.07
CA ILE A 573 -15.13 12.07 -31.11
C ILE A 573 -14.58 12.18 -32.53
N GLY A 574 -13.26 12.38 -32.70
CA GLY A 574 -12.61 12.51 -34.02
C GLY A 574 -12.55 11.20 -34.79
N ALA A 575 -12.67 10.05 -34.10
CA ALA A 575 -12.63 8.74 -34.76
C ALA A 575 -13.53 7.71 -34.07
N ILE A 576 -14.04 6.75 -34.87
CA ILE A 576 -14.78 5.58 -34.40
C ILE A 576 -14.18 4.30 -34.93
N GLU A 577 -14.44 3.18 -34.26
CA GLU A 577 -14.12 1.86 -34.79
C GLU A 577 -15.41 1.21 -35.33
N VAL A 578 -15.39 0.74 -36.55
CA VAL A 578 -16.51 0.15 -37.24
C VAL A 578 -16.22 -1.29 -37.62
N ARG A 579 -17.15 -2.19 -37.34
CA ARG A 579 -17.01 -3.60 -37.68
C ARG A 579 -17.59 -3.87 -39.07
N LEU A 580 -16.75 -4.27 -39.99
CA LEU A 580 -17.17 -4.71 -41.34
C LEU A 580 -16.79 -6.18 -41.51
N GLY A 581 -17.81 -7.03 -41.49
CA GLY A 581 -17.58 -8.49 -41.44
C GLY A 581 -17.00 -8.95 -40.12
N SER A 582 -15.83 -9.57 -40.17
CA SER A 582 -15.08 -10.04 -38.97
C SER A 582 -14.12 -9.00 -38.38
N ASN A 583 -13.82 -7.94 -39.12
CA ASN A 583 -12.72 -7.03 -38.78
C ASN A 583 -13.22 -5.65 -38.34
N TRP A 584 -12.46 -5.02 -37.44
CA TRP A 584 -12.65 -3.65 -37.01
C TRP A 584 -11.76 -2.69 -37.77
N TYR A 585 -12.31 -1.55 -38.17
CA TYR A 585 -11.60 -0.50 -38.91
C TYR A 585 -11.84 0.85 -38.29
N THR A 586 -10.77 1.65 -38.19
CA THR A 586 -10.86 3.04 -37.73
C THR A 586 -11.44 3.89 -38.85
N VAL A 587 -12.46 4.68 -38.53
CA VAL A 587 -13.11 5.63 -39.42
C VAL A 587 -13.05 7.00 -38.78
N LEU A 588 -12.47 7.97 -39.49
CA LEU A 588 -12.28 9.33 -39.01
C LEU A 588 -13.55 10.16 -39.19
N ALA A 589 -13.73 11.15 -38.37
CA ALA A 589 -14.71 12.19 -38.58
C ALA A 589 -14.36 12.96 -39.88
N ILE A 590 -15.41 13.40 -40.61
CA ILE A 590 -15.22 14.23 -41.81
C ILE A 590 -14.57 15.57 -41.43
N ASP A 591 -14.87 16.07 -40.26
CA ASP A 591 -14.28 17.27 -39.70
C ASP A 591 -13.08 16.89 -38.82
N HIS A 592 -11.87 17.05 -39.32
CA HIS A 592 -10.63 16.71 -38.62
C HIS A 592 -10.35 17.60 -37.41
N GLU A 593 -11.03 18.76 -37.27
CA GLU A 593 -10.89 19.63 -36.11
C GLU A 593 -11.56 19.05 -34.85
N LEU A 594 -12.25 17.90 -34.99
CA LEU A 594 -12.84 17.16 -33.88
C LEU A 594 -11.89 16.09 -33.28
N ASP A 595 -10.68 15.96 -33.79
CA ASP A 595 -9.70 15.02 -33.24
C ASP A 595 -9.35 15.39 -31.81
N GLY A 596 -9.47 14.44 -30.88
CA GLY A 596 -9.24 14.64 -29.46
C GLY A 596 -10.31 15.47 -28.72
N VAL A 597 -11.39 15.86 -29.38
CA VAL A 597 -12.48 16.63 -28.73
C VAL A 597 -13.37 15.68 -27.93
N PRO A 598 -13.57 15.95 -26.60
CA PRO A 598 -14.51 15.20 -25.79
C PRO A 598 -15.98 15.46 -26.17
N ALA A 599 -16.80 14.43 -26.13
CA ALA A 599 -18.24 14.50 -26.47
C ALA A 599 -19.00 15.52 -25.62
N GLN A 600 -18.65 15.68 -24.36
CA GLN A 600 -19.32 16.63 -23.48
C GLN A 600 -19.07 18.08 -23.91
N ILE A 601 -17.84 18.39 -24.37
CA ILE A 601 -17.51 19.71 -24.96
C ILE A 601 -18.34 19.95 -26.21
N TRP A 602 -18.37 18.95 -27.10
CA TRP A 602 -19.15 19.01 -28.30
C TRP A 602 -20.65 19.27 -28.05
N LEU A 603 -21.23 18.52 -27.09
CA LEU A 603 -22.64 18.72 -26.71
C LEU A 603 -22.89 20.11 -26.12
N SER A 604 -22.03 20.56 -25.21
CA SER A 604 -22.17 21.87 -24.58
C SER A 604 -22.07 23.00 -25.60
N ALA A 605 -21.07 22.94 -26.50
CA ALA A 605 -20.90 23.92 -27.58
C ALA A 605 -22.09 23.94 -28.53
N THR A 606 -22.57 22.78 -28.92
CA THR A 606 -23.70 22.68 -29.83
C THR A 606 -24.99 23.14 -29.19
N ARG A 607 -25.21 22.86 -27.90
CA ARG A 607 -26.37 23.37 -27.13
C ARG A 607 -26.32 24.89 -27.03
N ASP A 608 -25.18 25.48 -26.74
CA ASP A 608 -25.01 26.94 -26.65
C ASP A 608 -25.33 27.61 -28.00
N VAL A 609 -24.76 27.14 -29.09
CA VAL A 609 -25.04 27.65 -30.44
C VAL A 609 -26.50 27.51 -30.81
N ARG A 610 -27.12 26.37 -30.47
CA ARG A 610 -28.54 26.15 -30.78
C ARG A 610 -29.48 26.98 -29.92
N SER A 611 -29.16 27.23 -28.65
CA SER A 611 -29.94 28.09 -27.77
C SER A 611 -30.01 29.53 -28.29
N ARG A 612 -28.89 30.00 -28.86
CA ARG A 612 -28.82 31.33 -29.49
C ARG A 612 -29.53 31.44 -30.84
N ASN A 613 -29.67 30.30 -31.55
CA ASN A 613 -30.27 30.25 -32.88
C ASN A 613 -31.30 29.09 -33.00
N PRO A 614 -32.45 29.17 -32.30
CA PRO A 614 -33.39 28.05 -32.19
C PRO A 614 -34.08 27.67 -33.50
N LYS A 615 -34.14 28.58 -34.50
CA LYS A 615 -34.77 28.38 -35.79
C LYS A 615 -33.79 28.00 -36.92
N ALA A 616 -32.48 27.95 -36.63
CA ALA A 616 -31.49 27.66 -37.65
C ALA A 616 -31.41 26.17 -37.93
N ASN A 617 -31.78 25.73 -39.13
CA ASN A 617 -31.59 24.35 -39.61
C ASN A 617 -30.14 24.10 -40.07
N ARG A 618 -29.35 25.11 -40.26
CA ARG A 618 -27.91 25.03 -40.59
C ARG A 618 -27.11 25.73 -39.51
N ILE A 619 -26.18 25.00 -38.89
CA ILE A 619 -25.24 25.52 -37.93
C ILE A 619 -23.86 25.65 -38.62
N ASN A 620 -23.25 26.82 -38.53
CA ASN A 620 -21.92 27.04 -39.09
C ASN A 620 -20.88 26.36 -38.22
N THR A 621 -20.11 25.44 -38.80
CA THR A 621 -19.06 24.66 -38.13
C THR A 621 -18.03 25.56 -37.45
N GLU A 622 -17.64 26.68 -38.10
CA GLU A 622 -16.70 27.65 -37.52
C GLU A 622 -17.22 28.28 -36.20
N VAL A 623 -18.53 28.50 -36.12
CA VAL A 623 -19.13 29.08 -34.89
C VAL A 623 -19.10 28.04 -33.78
N VAL A 624 -19.36 26.75 -34.09
CA VAL A 624 -19.27 25.65 -33.11
C VAL A 624 -17.82 25.47 -32.66
N GLN A 625 -16.86 25.54 -33.58
CA GLN A 625 -15.41 25.46 -33.26
C GLN A 625 -14.97 26.60 -32.34
N LYS A 626 -15.38 27.85 -32.64
CA LYS A 626 -15.13 28.97 -31.72
C LYS A 626 -15.79 28.76 -30.36
N ALA A 627 -16.98 28.19 -30.33
CA ALA A 627 -17.65 27.87 -29.05
C ALA A 627 -16.92 26.74 -28.31
N ILE A 628 -16.47 25.68 -29.01
CA ILE A 628 -15.63 24.61 -28.43
C ILE A 628 -14.38 25.21 -27.80
N LYS A 629 -13.67 26.06 -28.53
CA LYS A 629 -12.43 26.69 -28.03
C LYS A 629 -12.72 27.56 -26.80
N ALA A 630 -13.71 28.40 -26.85
CA ALA A 630 -14.10 29.29 -25.73
C ALA A 630 -14.57 28.50 -24.50
N ILE A 631 -15.32 27.40 -24.68
CA ILE A 631 -15.77 26.50 -23.60
C ILE A 631 -14.58 25.75 -23.03
N SER A 632 -13.68 25.23 -23.87
CA SER A 632 -12.47 24.54 -23.42
C SER A 632 -11.57 25.44 -22.59
N GLU A 633 -11.36 26.69 -23.03
CA GLU A 633 -10.53 27.67 -22.31
C GLU A 633 -11.15 28.08 -20.97
N ARG A 634 -12.47 28.27 -20.94
CA ARG A 634 -13.18 28.74 -19.73
C ARG A 634 -13.44 27.65 -18.69
N ASN A 635 -13.64 26.41 -19.13
CA ASN A 635 -14.02 25.29 -18.28
C ASN A 635 -12.98 24.14 -18.29
N ALA A 636 -11.75 24.38 -18.74
CA ALA A 636 -10.74 23.34 -18.87
C ALA A 636 -10.54 22.56 -17.56
N GLU A 637 -10.50 23.25 -16.44
CA GLU A 637 -10.37 22.66 -15.11
C GLU A 637 -11.58 21.78 -14.75
N ALA A 638 -12.79 22.35 -14.84
CA ALA A 638 -14.02 21.62 -14.51
C ALA A 638 -14.22 20.39 -15.41
N MET A 639 -13.88 20.50 -16.68
CA MET A 639 -14.07 19.43 -17.65
C MET A 639 -13.08 18.29 -17.50
N ALA A 640 -11.85 18.58 -17.18
CA ALA A 640 -10.88 17.54 -16.92
C ALA A 640 -11.17 16.82 -15.60
N LEU A 641 -11.63 17.56 -14.57
CA LEU A 641 -12.10 16.97 -13.33
C LEU A 641 -13.39 16.16 -13.51
N ALA A 642 -14.24 16.53 -14.48
CA ALA A 642 -15.44 15.75 -14.84
C ALA A 642 -15.10 14.33 -15.29
N ASN A 643 -13.96 14.10 -15.91
CA ASN A 643 -13.49 12.76 -16.27
C ASN A 643 -13.19 11.84 -15.08
N LEU A 644 -13.12 12.36 -13.86
CA LEU A 644 -13.00 11.58 -12.62
C LEU A 644 -14.35 11.15 -12.05
N VAL A 645 -15.44 11.70 -12.58
CA VAL A 645 -16.82 11.33 -12.23
C VAL A 645 -17.36 10.38 -13.28
N VAL A 646 -18.13 9.38 -12.87
CA VAL A 646 -18.73 8.42 -13.80
C VAL A 646 -19.82 9.09 -14.61
N GLU A 647 -19.59 9.20 -15.92
CA GLU A 647 -20.56 9.69 -16.89
C GLU A 647 -21.41 8.56 -17.46
N ASP A 648 -22.69 8.87 -17.77
CA ASP A 648 -23.56 7.93 -18.46
C ASP A 648 -23.58 8.20 -19.98
N TRP A 649 -22.98 7.31 -20.76
CA TRP A 649 -23.03 7.29 -22.23
C TRP A 649 -23.76 6.05 -22.73
N SER A 650 -24.94 5.77 -22.15
CA SER A 650 -25.81 4.69 -22.64
C SER A 650 -26.32 5.00 -24.05
N PRO A 651 -26.62 3.96 -24.85
CA PRO A 651 -27.25 4.12 -26.17
C PRO A 651 -28.53 4.96 -26.11
N GLU A 652 -29.28 4.83 -25.01
CA GLU A 652 -30.52 5.57 -24.76
C GLU A 652 -30.26 7.05 -24.54
N ARG A 653 -29.19 7.41 -23.82
CA ARG A 653 -28.77 8.80 -23.63
C ARG A 653 -28.29 9.41 -24.94
N ILE A 654 -27.46 8.70 -25.69
CA ILE A 654 -26.98 9.16 -27.00
C ILE A 654 -28.15 9.40 -27.93
N ALA A 655 -29.11 8.48 -28.03
CA ALA A 655 -30.30 8.64 -28.87
C ALA A 655 -31.18 9.83 -28.45
N ARG A 656 -31.32 10.10 -27.14
CA ARG A 656 -32.04 11.28 -26.64
C ARG A 656 -31.33 12.58 -27.03
N GLU A 657 -30.03 12.67 -26.84
CA GLU A 657 -29.27 13.86 -27.23
C GLU A 657 -29.30 14.09 -28.74
N GLU A 658 -29.21 13.01 -29.53
CA GLU A 658 -29.36 13.07 -30.99
C GLU A 658 -30.74 13.63 -31.39
N ASN A 659 -31.80 13.15 -30.79
CA ASN A 659 -33.17 13.65 -31.07
C ASN A 659 -33.38 15.09 -30.59
N ARG A 660 -32.79 15.48 -29.47
CA ARG A 660 -32.97 16.80 -28.86
C ARG A 660 -32.18 17.90 -29.58
N ILE A 661 -30.90 17.65 -29.86
CA ILE A 661 -29.95 18.65 -30.32
C ILE A 661 -29.78 18.58 -31.84
N PHE A 662 -29.70 17.40 -32.41
CA PHE A 662 -29.25 17.21 -33.79
C PHE A 662 -30.39 16.90 -34.77
N ARG A 663 -31.62 16.69 -34.30
CA ARG A 663 -32.76 16.43 -35.20
C ARG A 663 -33.00 17.64 -36.10
N GLY A 664 -32.92 17.40 -37.44
CA GLY A 664 -33.13 18.43 -38.44
C GLY A 664 -32.02 19.45 -38.59
N VAL A 665 -30.86 19.25 -37.96
CA VAL A 665 -29.70 20.10 -38.07
C VAL A 665 -28.72 19.56 -39.08
N GLN A 666 -28.28 20.42 -40.00
CA GLN A 666 -27.16 20.15 -40.91
C GLN A 666 -25.99 21.10 -40.56
N PHE A 667 -24.81 20.53 -40.36
CA PHE A 667 -23.61 21.33 -40.20
C PHE A 667 -23.14 21.82 -41.57
N GLY A 668 -23.03 23.15 -41.76
CA GLY A 668 -22.67 23.78 -43.02
C GLY A 668 -21.16 23.78 -43.27
N LYS A 669 -20.77 23.86 -44.53
CA LYS A 669 -19.38 23.84 -45.04
C LYS A 669 -18.66 22.49 -44.87
N HIS A 670 -19.31 21.41 -45.21
CA HIS A 670 -18.58 20.25 -45.65
C HIS A 670 -18.18 20.42 -47.10
N LYS A 671 -16.89 20.47 -47.37
CA LYS A 671 -16.46 20.12 -48.72
C LYS A 671 -16.96 18.69 -48.94
N PRO A 672 -17.81 18.44 -49.97
CA PRO A 672 -18.24 17.06 -50.20
C PRO A 672 -16.98 16.22 -50.49
N LEU A 673 -16.71 15.28 -49.61
CA LEU A 673 -15.63 14.30 -49.79
C LEU A 673 -15.84 13.43 -51.04
N LEU A 674 -17.02 13.49 -51.62
CA LEU A 674 -17.47 12.65 -52.73
C LEU A 674 -18.10 13.51 -53.79
N LYS A 675 -17.33 13.90 -54.77
CA LYS A 675 -17.86 14.13 -56.14
C LYS A 675 -17.65 12.84 -56.91
N ALA A 676 -18.72 12.06 -57.05
CA ALA A 676 -18.72 11.00 -58.04
C ALA A 676 -18.46 11.65 -59.40
N LYS A 677 -17.34 11.32 -60.01
CA LYS A 677 -17.02 11.87 -61.33
C LYS A 677 -17.90 11.27 -62.39
N ASP A 678 -18.25 10.02 -62.34
CA ASP A 678 -19.06 9.32 -63.32
C ASP A 678 -19.72 8.09 -62.74
N GLY A 679 -21.01 8.13 -62.53
CA GLY A 679 -21.86 6.96 -62.25
C GLY A 679 -21.57 6.11 -61.05
N ILE A 680 -22.37 5.08 -60.88
CA ILE A 680 -22.22 4.07 -59.81
C ILE A 680 -20.94 3.30 -60.01
N GLY A 681 -19.99 3.38 -59.06
CA GLY A 681 -18.75 2.62 -59.09
C GLY A 681 -17.50 3.43 -59.43
N SER A 682 -17.59 4.75 -59.64
CA SER A 682 -16.41 5.58 -59.78
C SER A 682 -15.70 5.73 -58.42
N SER A 683 -14.37 5.61 -58.44
CA SER A 683 -13.53 5.84 -57.26
C SER A 683 -13.67 7.28 -56.76
N PHE A 684 -13.57 7.50 -55.46
CA PHE A 684 -13.56 8.83 -54.88
C PHE A 684 -12.36 9.62 -55.41
N PRO A 685 -12.55 10.93 -55.77
CA PRO A 685 -11.44 11.75 -56.18
C PRO A 685 -10.46 11.90 -55.03
N ALA A 686 -9.18 11.79 -55.35
CA ALA A 686 -8.13 12.17 -54.43
C ALA A 686 -8.37 13.63 -54.01
N PRO A 687 -8.08 14.03 -52.76
CA PRO A 687 -8.13 15.41 -52.36
C PRO A 687 -7.27 16.23 -53.30
N GLU A 688 -7.84 17.24 -53.94
CA GLU A 688 -7.08 18.18 -54.74
C GLU A 688 -5.98 18.77 -53.86
N ALA A 689 -4.72 18.52 -54.21
CA ALA A 689 -3.63 19.23 -53.60
C ALA A 689 -3.89 20.73 -53.81
N GLU A 690 -3.93 21.50 -52.73
CA GLU A 690 -4.00 22.96 -52.81
C GLU A 690 -2.89 23.44 -53.73
N THR A 691 -3.24 23.83 -54.97
CA THR A 691 -2.36 24.62 -55.80
C THR A 691 -2.20 25.97 -55.15
N SER A 692 -1.10 26.13 -54.44
CA SER A 692 -0.64 27.45 -54.06
C SER A 692 -0.51 28.27 -55.33
N GLU A 693 -1.35 29.28 -55.50
CA GLU A 693 -1.14 30.34 -56.47
C GLU A 693 0.18 31.04 -56.15
N THR A 694 1.25 30.57 -56.80
CA THR A 694 2.51 31.30 -56.87
C THR A 694 2.32 32.37 -57.92
N GLU A 695 2.25 33.65 -57.48
CA GLU A 695 2.43 34.82 -58.30
C GLU A 695 3.62 34.66 -59.22
N LYS A 696 3.36 34.78 -60.52
CA LYS A 696 4.38 34.89 -61.56
C LYS A 696 5.07 36.25 -61.40
N THR A 697 6.26 36.27 -60.82
CA THR A 697 7.23 37.32 -61.05
C THR A 697 8.29 36.79 -62.01
N ALA A 698 8.42 37.57 -63.07
CA ALA A 698 9.24 37.26 -64.26
C ALA A 698 10.76 37.34 -64.00
N SER A 699 11.44 36.41 -64.64
CA SER A 699 12.75 36.47 -65.29
C SER A 699 13.98 36.99 -64.55
N LYS A 700 14.97 36.15 -64.53
CA LYS A 700 16.27 36.35 -65.29
C LYS A 700 17.16 35.12 -65.08
N LYS A 701 17.52 34.48 -66.23
CA LYS A 701 18.71 33.60 -66.33
C LYS A 701 19.97 34.45 -66.17
N PRO A 702 21.07 33.94 -65.65
CA PRO A 702 22.08 33.37 -66.48
C PRO A 702 22.86 32.17 -65.96
N ALA A 703 23.22 31.35 -66.88
CA ALA A 703 24.51 30.71 -67.21
C ALA A 703 25.35 29.95 -66.19
N SER A 704 25.46 28.66 -66.46
CA SER A 704 26.67 27.84 -66.63
C SER A 704 27.55 27.48 -65.40
N ALA A 705 27.76 26.17 -65.38
CA ALA A 705 29.01 25.43 -65.13
C ALA A 705 29.40 25.10 -63.71
N ARG A 706 29.35 23.83 -63.32
CA ARG A 706 30.52 22.91 -63.37
C ARG A 706 30.21 21.58 -62.72
N ARG A 707 30.76 20.54 -63.36
CA ARG A 707 30.89 19.16 -62.93
C ARG A 707 31.46 18.98 -61.54
N GLY A 708 31.05 17.90 -60.88
CA GLY A 708 31.84 17.32 -59.79
C GLY A 708 31.17 16.21 -59.01
N THR A 709 31.50 14.97 -59.35
CA THR A 709 31.73 13.77 -58.53
C THR A 709 30.58 13.08 -57.77
N LYS A 710 30.39 11.84 -58.16
CA LYS A 710 29.66 10.79 -57.49
C LYS A 710 30.25 10.51 -56.09
N PRO A 711 29.50 10.18 -55.10
CA PRO A 711 29.97 9.36 -54.00
C PRO A 711 29.56 7.89 -54.14
N SER A 712 30.49 7.08 -53.74
CA SER A 712 30.58 5.65 -53.73
C SER A 712 29.58 4.95 -52.77
N ASN A 713 29.27 3.73 -53.15
CA ASN A 713 28.55 2.71 -52.39
C ASN A 713 29.06 2.51 -50.96
N LEU A 714 28.14 2.39 -50.02
CA LEU A 714 28.35 1.74 -48.74
C LEU A 714 27.46 0.50 -48.69
N THR A 715 28.10 -0.64 -48.76
CA THR A 715 27.59 -1.95 -48.41
C THR A 715 27.49 -2.04 -46.87
N ILE A 716 26.35 -2.46 -46.39
CA ILE A 716 26.19 -2.90 -44.99
C ILE A 716 26.22 -4.42 -45.01
N GLU A 717 27.22 -5.00 -44.36
CA GLU A 717 27.30 -6.42 -44.05
C GLU A 717 26.51 -6.68 -42.74
N ASP A 718 25.71 -7.75 -42.77
CA ASP A 718 25.05 -8.38 -41.65
C ASP A 718 26.07 -8.95 -40.64
N ASN A 719 25.81 -8.72 -39.35
CA ASN A 719 26.07 -9.69 -38.28
C ASN A 719 25.11 -9.43 -37.12
#